data_c1edbbe64c6bed30acb773dd88bc5b3e
#
_entry.id   c1edbbe64c6bed30acb773dd88bc5b3e
#
_cell.length_a   1.000
_cell.length_b   1.000
_cell.length_c   1.000
_cell.angle_alpha   90.00
_cell.angle_beta   90.00
_cell.angle_gamma   90.00
#
_symmetry.space_group_name_H-M   'P 1'
#
loop_
_entity.id
_entity.type
_entity.pdbx_description
1 polymer ?
#
loop_
_entity_poly.entity_id
_entity_poly.type
_entity_poly.pdbx_seq_one_letter_code
_entity_poly.pdbx_strand_id
1 'polypeptide(L)'
;MHEPGPPRTTSVGEPVELAPRSPDPDGTYGWTVRDAPADSDLSPGDRPDPDATGPPSSATAVGSETPTAVLRAGETSRDDDPVVHLDPDAPGTYVLALDAPDGTHRQRVRVFPDERREADIRVPVDDLAGNETDPDRVSLLWPHNENRLALDRAERDGDEWVASVRVPPGRHGFGFVPDGDRSAAVHGECEVPGPGRPRVSLDATVVEADDPEESDRLRLTAAVDSAPAVDDVERGGDPDALDAAFLVDDRDADPEAVAAIESQAEGRTLSVPLDDLPDSVRIHAVPHGERYGAAETVRVEADETETDGSEAAASVALVDPNPTPEWAESPTIYEVFVRSFAGDTLPTTFREVERRVEYLDHLGVDALWLTPVLASPTDHGYHVTDYYDTAADLGSREAFESLVDACHDAGIRVVFDLVINHTSRDHPAFQLHSAGVDAYADHYRRSDATADVTGIDWAELDGGAAPDHYFEWGRIPNLNYDSPAVRERLLDVVDEWAAVVDGFRADVAWGVPHGFWKEVADRVPADTLLLDETLPHDPFYGEGEFDVHYDTSLYETLRSIGAGEEPAEAVETALARGEWLGFDDHGAQMRYVENHDEDRYLAEYGRAALRAAAAVTFTLPGAPMIYAGQERGNETYRGPIRWHDGDNKLTDFHRRLAALREAEPLLRDGDVRFDGRASGVRVVEGDADRVTAYERTPPAAGATDGGDADRDPLLVVVNFAAEPATVAVPDGAEADLFGDGNAVERDGEEGRRVAVDAVAVLR
;
A
#
# COMPACT_ATOMS: atom_id res chain seq x y z
N MET A 1 16.27 -18.41 12.51
CA MET A 1 17.08 -18.60 11.29
C MET A 1 17.31 -17.23 10.68
N HIS A 2 18.54 -16.96 10.21
CA HIS A 2 18.92 -15.65 9.70
C HIS A 2 18.83 -15.54 8.18
N GLU A 3 18.09 -16.45 7.54
CA GLU A 3 17.88 -16.42 6.09
C GLU A 3 17.25 -15.11 5.64
N PRO A 4 17.66 -14.52 4.52
CA PRO A 4 17.27 -13.14 4.17
C PRO A 4 15.88 -12.98 3.51
N GLY A 5 15.09 -14.04 3.44
CA GLY A 5 13.74 -14.00 2.88
C GLY A 5 13.65 -14.39 1.39
N PRO A 6 12.52 -14.06 0.72
CA PRO A 6 12.28 -14.45 -0.67
C PRO A 6 13.22 -13.74 -1.66
N PRO A 7 13.32 -14.22 -2.92
CA PRO A 7 13.94 -13.46 -3.98
C PRO A 7 13.36 -12.05 -4.08
N ARG A 8 14.19 -11.07 -4.41
CA ARG A 8 13.77 -9.67 -4.54
C ARG A 8 13.76 -9.26 -6.02
N THR A 9 12.90 -8.31 -6.33
CA THR A 9 12.78 -7.69 -7.65
C THR A 9 13.06 -6.20 -7.56
N THR A 10 13.69 -5.62 -8.59
CA THR A 10 13.93 -4.19 -8.71
C THR A 10 14.27 -3.81 -10.16
N SER A 11 14.53 -2.55 -10.44
CA SER A 11 15.11 -2.06 -11.69
C SER A 11 16.50 -1.46 -11.51
N VAL A 12 17.23 -1.33 -12.61
CA VAL A 12 18.57 -0.70 -12.60
C VAL A 12 18.51 0.69 -11.96
N GLY A 13 19.38 0.91 -10.96
CA GLY A 13 19.51 2.16 -10.24
C GLY A 13 18.42 2.42 -9.20
N GLU A 14 17.60 1.41 -8.88
CA GLU A 14 16.72 1.38 -7.71
C GLU A 14 17.33 0.43 -6.66
N PRO A 15 17.88 0.96 -5.56
CA PRO A 15 18.57 0.13 -4.58
C PRO A 15 17.60 -0.77 -3.81
N VAL A 16 18.10 -1.95 -3.45
CA VAL A 16 17.37 -2.95 -2.66
C VAL A 16 18.07 -3.18 -1.34
N GLU A 17 17.35 -3.00 -0.24
CA GLU A 17 17.81 -3.37 1.08
C GLU A 17 17.76 -4.89 1.26
N LEU A 18 18.84 -5.45 1.78
CA LEU A 18 19.02 -6.86 2.08
C LEU A 18 19.49 -7.04 3.53
N ALA A 19 18.74 -7.81 4.30
CA ALA A 19 18.96 -8.00 5.73
C ALA A 19 18.77 -9.46 6.14
N PRO A 20 19.44 -9.93 7.21
CA PRO A 20 19.07 -11.18 7.86
C PRO A 20 17.72 -11.05 8.53
N ARG A 21 16.90 -12.09 8.50
CA ARG A 21 15.70 -12.20 9.32
C ARG A 21 16.04 -12.54 10.77
N SER A 22 15.19 -12.13 11.70
CA SER A 22 15.42 -12.33 13.15
C SER A 22 16.86 -12.01 13.56
N PRO A 23 17.37 -10.82 13.26
CA PRO A 23 18.77 -10.49 13.47
C PRO A 23 19.13 -10.54 14.94
N ASP A 24 20.29 -11.13 15.25
CA ASP A 24 20.90 -11.10 16.58
C ASP A 24 21.85 -9.90 16.63
N PRO A 25 21.59 -8.88 17.48
CA PRO A 25 22.46 -7.70 17.59
C PRO A 25 23.92 -8.02 17.98
N ASP A 26 24.15 -9.16 18.62
CA ASP A 26 25.50 -9.64 19.01
C ASP A 26 26.07 -10.58 17.93
N GLY A 27 25.32 -10.88 16.85
CA GLY A 27 25.72 -11.75 15.77
C GLY A 27 26.75 -11.11 14.84
N THR A 28 27.50 -11.95 14.13
CA THR A 28 28.41 -11.50 13.07
C THR A 28 27.82 -11.90 11.73
N TYR A 29 27.70 -10.94 10.82
CA TYR A 29 27.12 -11.12 9.49
C TYR A 29 28.09 -10.63 8.43
N GLY A 30 28.00 -11.18 7.21
CA GLY A 30 28.81 -10.70 6.11
C GLY A 30 28.19 -11.04 4.76
N TRP A 31 28.05 -10.04 3.91
CA TRP A 31 27.52 -10.21 2.57
C TRP A 31 28.63 -10.34 1.52
N THR A 32 28.40 -11.15 0.49
CA THR A 32 29.35 -11.33 -0.60
C THR A 32 28.60 -11.60 -1.90
N VAL A 33 28.96 -10.91 -2.97
CA VAL A 33 28.46 -11.19 -4.33
C VAL A 33 28.99 -12.56 -4.77
N ARG A 34 28.10 -13.47 -5.17
CA ARG A 34 28.45 -14.79 -5.70
C ARG A 34 28.38 -14.84 -7.21
N ASP A 35 27.39 -14.12 -7.78
CA ASP A 35 27.24 -13.99 -9.23
C ASP A 35 26.57 -12.66 -9.55
N ALA A 36 26.84 -12.10 -10.71
CA ALA A 36 26.28 -10.86 -11.20
C ALA A 36 26.13 -10.92 -12.74
N PRO A 37 25.26 -10.11 -13.35
CA PRO A 37 25.12 -10.02 -14.81
C PRO A 37 26.45 -9.69 -15.48
N ALA A 38 26.67 -10.22 -16.69
CA ALA A 38 27.94 -10.07 -17.40
C ALA A 38 28.31 -8.60 -17.73
N ASP A 39 27.29 -7.75 -17.82
CA ASP A 39 27.43 -6.31 -18.09
C ASP A 39 27.52 -5.47 -16.81
N SER A 40 27.43 -6.08 -15.63
CA SER A 40 27.60 -5.42 -14.34
C SER A 40 29.08 -5.19 -14.04
N ASP A 41 29.37 -4.08 -13.39
CA ASP A 41 30.70 -3.78 -12.84
C ASP A 41 30.96 -4.56 -11.52
N LEU A 42 29.92 -5.12 -10.86
CA LEU A 42 30.05 -6.02 -9.71
C LEU A 42 30.59 -7.39 -10.15
N SER A 43 31.41 -7.98 -9.32
CA SER A 43 32.08 -9.26 -9.60
C SER A 43 32.00 -10.25 -8.44
N PRO A 44 32.06 -11.56 -8.70
CA PRO A 44 32.09 -12.55 -7.63
C PRO A 44 33.24 -12.32 -6.64
N GLY A 45 32.89 -12.19 -5.35
CA GLY A 45 33.81 -11.88 -4.27
C GLY A 45 33.78 -10.42 -3.81
N ASP A 46 33.07 -9.56 -4.51
CA ASP A 46 32.85 -8.18 -4.06
C ASP A 46 32.01 -8.16 -2.78
N ARG A 47 32.31 -7.19 -1.94
CA ARG A 47 31.72 -6.99 -0.62
C ARG A 47 31.27 -5.54 -0.47
N PRO A 48 30.32 -5.24 0.44
CA PRO A 48 29.88 -3.89 0.68
C PRO A 48 31.02 -2.94 1.04
N ASP A 49 30.97 -1.68 0.61
CA ASP A 49 31.89 -0.63 1.04
C ASP A 49 31.26 0.21 2.16
N PRO A 50 31.82 0.17 3.38
CA PRO A 50 31.32 0.95 4.51
C PRO A 50 31.66 2.44 4.43
N ASP A 51 32.62 2.83 3.55
CA ASP A 51 33.05 4.21 3.40
C ASP A 51 32.45 4.87 2.13
N ALA A 52 31.51 4.17 1.45
CA ALA A 52 30.79 4.72 0.32
C ALA A 52 29.89 5.88 0.76
N THR A 53 30.48 7.08 0.85
CA THR A 53 29.76 8.32 1.13
C THR A 53 29.20 8.89 -0.17
N GLY A 54 27.96 8.66 -0.45
CA GLY A 54 27.25 9.27 -1.56
C GLY A 54 25.83 8.79 -1.57
N PRO A 55 24.85 9.64 -1.94
CA PRO A 55 23.51 9.16 -2.10
C PRO A 55 23.53 8.04 -3.15
N PRO A 56 22.76 6.97 -2.95
CA PRO A 56 22.48 6.01 -4.00
C PRO A 56 21.96 6.76 -5.23
N SER A 57 22.11 6.16 -6.40
CA SER A 57 21.80 6.80 -7.70
C SER A 57 20.32 7.12 -7.91
N SER A 58 19.43 6.72 -6.99
CA SER A 58 18.00 7.02 -7.01
C SER A 58 17.57 7.95 -5.88
N ALA A 59 16.55 8.75 -6.12
CA ALA A 59 15.96 9.66 -5.15
C ALA A 59 15.25 8.94 -3.97
N THR A 60 14.99 7.65 -4.08
CA THR A 60 14.36 6.82 -3.03
C THR A 60 15.37 6.28 -2.03
N ALA A 61 16.65 6.23 -2.38
CA ALA A 61 17.66 5.85 -1.40
C ALA A 61 18.18 7.10 -0.72
N VAL A 62 17.69 7.30 0.43
CA VAL A 62 17.98 8.39 1.34
C VAL A 62 19.49 8.53 1.56
N GLY A 63 20.01 9.73 1.33
CA GLY A 63 21.37 10.12 1.73
C GLY A 63 21.50 10.05 3.25
N SER A 64 21.62 8.84 3.79
CA SER A 64 21.96 8.58 5.18
C SER A 64 23.47 8.60 5.29
N GLU A 65 24.04 9.42 6.15
CA GLU A 65 25.45 9.32 6.56
C GLU A 65 25.66 8.36 7.74
N THR A 66 24.62 7.70 8.19
CA THR A 66 24.80 6.45 8.88
C THR A 66 25.56 5.56 7.89
N PRO A 67 26.70 4.95 8.25
CA PRO A 67 27.46 4.13 7.33
C PRO A 67 26.55 3.01 6.82
N THR A 68 25.93 3.24 5.69
CA THR A 68 25.10 2.25 5.01
C THR A 68 26.04 1.48 4.11
N ALA A 69 26.14 0.19 4.31
CA ALA A 69 26.97 -0.67 3.49
C ALA A 69 26.33 -0.83 2.11
N VAL A 70 26.89 -0.15 1.10
CA VAL A 70 26.39 -0.19 -0.28
C VAL A 70 27.24 -1.12 -1.11
N LEU A 71 26.61 -2.05 -1.82
CA LEU A 71 27.24 -2.90 -2.83
C LEU A 71 27.26 -2.16 -4.17
N ARG A 72 28.38 -1.51 -4.46
CA ARG A 72 28.68 -0.85 -5.74
C ARG A 72 29.95 -1.41 -6.35
N ALA A 73 30.02 -1.34 -7.67
CA ALA A 73 31.20 -1.74 -8.40
C ALA A 73 32.44 -0.92 -8.03
N GLY A 74 33.55 -1.62 -7.74
CA GLY A 74 34.89 -1.03 -7.57
C GLY A 74 35.28 -0.61 -6.16
N GLU A 75 34.49 -0.93 -5.14
CA GLU A 75 34.73 -0.53 -3.76
C GLU A 75 34.97 -1.75 -2.85
N THR A 76 35.81 -1.62 -1.80
CA THR A 76 36.23 -2.74 -0.92
C THR A 76 35.71 -2.57 0.50
N SER A 77 35.19 -3.65 1.11
CA SER A 77 34.33 -3.66 2.30
C SER A 77 35.01 -3.90 3.65
N ARG A 78 34.24 -3.65 4.75
CA ARG A 78 34.43 -4.28 6.08
C ARG A 78 33.67 -5.62 6.15
N ASP A 79 34.12 -6.49 7.07
CA ASP A 79 33.68 -7.89 7.17
C ASP A 79 32.41 -8.12 8.03
N ASP A 80 31.71 -7.08 8.53
CA ASP A 80 30.75 -7.24 9.63
C ASP A 80 29.44 -6.43 9.48
N ASP A 81 28.98 -6.07 8.26
CA ASP A 81 27.73 -5.32 8.09
C ASP A 81 26.51 -6.25 7.91
N PRO A 82 25.53 -6.24 8.84
CA PRO A 82 24.37 -7.13 8.80
C PRO A 82 23.36 -6.75 7.71
N VAL A 83 23.18 -5.46 7.43
CA VAL A 83 22.26 -4.94 6.41
C VAL A 83 23.07 -4.25 5.32
N VAL A 84 22.73 -4.54 4.06
CA VAL A 84 23.38 -3.94 2.90
C VAL A 84 22.35 -3.46 1.89
N HIS A 85 22.73 -2.46 1.11
CA HIS A 85 21.92 -1.95 0.01
C HIS A 85 22.60 -2.29 -1.32
N LEU A 86 21.98 -3.16 -2.12
CA LEU A 86 22.45 -3.42 -3.48
C LEU A 86 21.98 -2.27 -4.39
N ASP A 87 22.94 -1.57 -5.01
CA ASP A 87 22.68 -0.57 -6.05
C ASP A 87 22.98 -1.20 -7.42
N PRO A 88 21.97 -1.76 -8.12
CA PRO A 88 22.21 -2.56 -9.32
C PRO A 88 22.47 -1.67 -10.54
N ASP A 89 23.53 -1.97 -11.28
CA ASP A 89 24.01 -1.23 -12.44
C ASP A 89 23.68 -1.87 -13.80
N ALA A 90 23.22 -3.15 -13.79
CA ALA A 90 22.87 -3.87 -15.00
C ALA A 90 21.63 -4.78 -14.79
N PRO A 91 20.78 -4.95 -15.81
CA PRO A 91 19.66 -5.90 -15.73
C PRO A 91 20.12 -7.35 -15.72
N GLY A 92 19.45 -8.19 -14.96
CA GLY A 92 19.76 -9.62 -14.83
C GLY A 92 19.56 -10.11 -13.40
N THR A 93 20.19 -11.22 -13.04
CA THR A 93 20.09 -11.79 -11.70
C THR A 93 21.39 -11.63 -10.95
N TYR A 94 21.34 -10.97 -9.80
CA TYR A 94 22.43 -10.92 -8.83
C TYR A 94 22.21 -12.02 -7.80
N VAL A 95 23.28 -12.71 -7.43
CA VAL A 95 23.28 -13.74 -6.40
C VAL A 95 24.24 -13.32 -5.29
N LEU A 96 23.70 -13.16 -4.10
CA LEU A 96 24.48 -12.81 -2.90
C LEU A 96 24.47 -13.97 -1.92
N ALA A 97 25.48 -14.02 -1.08
CA ALA A 97 25.53 -14.90 0.07
C ALA A 97 25.64 -14.07 1.34
N LEU A 98 24.82 -14.41 2.31
CA LEU A 98 24.89 -13.94 3.68
C LEU A 98 25.58 -15.01 4.54
N ASP A 99 26.76 -14.73 5.05
CA ASP A 99 27.38 -15.52 6.10
C ASP A 99 26.81 -15.03 7.46
N ALA A 100 26.05 -15.87 8.14
CA ALA A 100 25.37 -15.58 9.40
C ALA A 100 25.77 -16.57 10.50
N PRO A 101 25.42 -16.35 11.79
CA PRO A 101 25.80 -17.25 12.90
C PRO A 101 25.31 -18.69 12.73
N ASP A 102 24.21 -18.93 12.02
CA ASP A 102 23.64 -20.26 11.77
C ASP A 102 24.08 -20.91 10.44
N GLY A 103 24.83 -20.19 9.61
CA GLY A 103 25.35 -20.70 8.34
C GLY A 103 25.41 -19.67 7.23
N THR A 104 25.63 -20.15 6.00
CA THR A 104 25.62 -19.33 4.80
C THR A 104 24.28 -19.48 4.10
N HIS A 105 23.60 -18.37 3.89
CA HIS A 105 22.32 -18.28 3.18
C HIS A 105 22.50 -17.61 1.82
N ARG A 106 21.56 -17.84 0.92
CA ARG A 106 21.55 -17.26 -0.42
C ARG A 106 20.42 -16.22 -0.52
N GLN A 107 20.70 -15.14 -1.24
CA GLN A 107 19.71 -14.15 -1.64
C GLN A 107 19.86 -13.86 -3.12
N ARG A 108 18.77 -13.90 -3.87
CA ARG A 108 18.74 -13.47 -5.26
C ARG A 108 18.00 -12.16 -5.42
N VAL A 109 18.50 -11.33 -6.33
CA VAL A 109 17.84 -10.09 -6.75
C VAL A 109 17.70 -10.13 -8.27
N ARG A 110 16.47 -10.13 -8.76
CA ARG A 110 16.16 -9.99 -10.17
C ARG A 110 16.02 -8.53 -10.52
N VAL A 111 16.87 -8.05 -11.42
CA VAL A 111 16.93 -6.64 -11.83
C VAL A 111 16.42 -6.50 -13.25
N PHE A 112 15.43 -5.61 -13.41
CA PHE A 112 14.84 -5.25 -14.70
C PHE A 112 15.52 -3.99 -15.27
N PRO A 113 15.34 -3.67 -16.57
CA PRO A 113 15.87 -2.45 -17.15
C PRO A 113 15.35 -1.20 -16.44
N ASP A 114 16.17 -0.14 -16.42
CA ASP A 114 15.79 1.16 -15.85
C ASP A 114 14.56 1.74 -16.58
N GLU A 115 13.47 1.91 -15.88
CA GLU A 115 12.21 2.44 -16.40
C GLU A 115 12.10 3.96 -16.32
N ARG A 116 12.99 4.62 -15.57
CA ARG A 116 12.97 6.06 -15.34
C ARG A 116 13.37 6.82 -16.58
N ARG A 117 12.77 7.98 -16.75
CA ARG A 117 13.00 8.91 -17.86
C ARG A 117 13.48 10.25 -17.33
N GLU A 118 14.30 10.93 -18.11
CA GLU A 118 14.73 12.29 -17.80
C GLU A 118 13.55 13.26 -17.94
N ALA A 119 13.35 14.11 -16.94
CA ALA A 119 12.37 15.17 -16.92
C ALA A 119 12.96 16.45 -16.34
N ASP A 120 12.66 17.60 -16.98
CA ASP A 120 13.00 18.92 -16.46
C ASP A 120 11.74 19.54 -15.85
N ILE A 121 11.72 19.70 -14.54
CA ILE A 121 10.66 20.41 -13.84
C ILE A 121 11.03 21.87 -13.75
N ARG A 122 10.14 22.76 -14.18
CA ARG A 122 10.41 24.18 -14.33
C ARG A 122 9.40 25.04 -13.59
N VAL A 123 9.87 26.14 -12.99
CA VAL A 123 9.01 27.15 -12.38
C VAL A 123 9.57 28.54 -12.73
N PRO A 124 8.72 29.49 -13.15
CA PRO A 124 9.13 30.87 -13.37
C PRO A 124 9.68 31.51 -12.08
N VAL A 125 10.74 32.29 -12.19
CA VAL A 125 11.35 33.04 -11.07
C VAL A 125 10.31 33.96 -10.41
N ASP A 126 9.45 34.57 -11.20
CA ASP A 126 8.43 35.52 -10.73
C ASP A 126 7.37 34.81 -9.80
N ASP A 127 7.12 33.53 -10.01
CA ASP A 127 6.17 32.77 -9.21
C ASP A 127 6.72 32.44 -7.81
N LEU A 128 8.06 32.33 -7.70
CA LEU A 128 8.78 32.10 -6.45
C LEU A 128 9.23 33.39 -5.75
N ALA A 129 9.28 34.50 -6.48
CA ALA A 129 9.64 35.77 -5.92
C ALA A 129 8.51 36.28 -5.02
N GLY A 130 8.62 36.04 -3.74
CA GLY A 130 7.83 36.82 -2.75
C GLY A 130 8.09 38.31 -2.96
N ASN A 131 7.23 39.17 -2.48
CA ASN A 131 7.10 40.60 -2.84
C ASN A 131 8.37 41.48 -2.89
N GLU A 132 9.60 41.01 -2.65
CA GLU A 132 10.79 41.89 -2.56
C GLU A 132 12.12 41.37 -3.11
N THR A 133 12.40 40.06 -3.21
CA THR A 133 13.70 39.54 -3.69
C THR A 133 13.61 38.18 -4.35
N ASP A 134 14.43 37.98 -5.40
CA ASP A 134 14.64 36.63 -5.99
C ASP A 134 15.23 35.69 -4.92
N PRO A 135 14.80 34.39 -4.85
CA PRO A 135 15.39 33.44 -3.91
C PRO A 135 16.87 33.14 -4.28
N ASP A 136 17.70 32.99 -3.25
CA ASP A 136 19.10 32.59 -3.41
C ASP A 136 19.24 31.09 -3.73
N ARG A 137 18.25 30.28 -3.26
CA ARG A 137 18.23 28.83 -3.40
C ARG A 137 16.79 28.34 -3.57
N VAL A 138 16.60 27.35 -4.43
CA VAL A 138 15.31 26.68 -4.62
C VAL A 138 15.50 25.18 -4.51
N SER A 139 14.68 24.52 -3.70
CA SER A 139 14.63 23.08 -3.54
C SER A 139 13.36 22.51 -4.15
N LEU A 140 13.46 21.33 -4.79
CA LEU A 140 12.31 20.55 -5.23
C LEU A 140 11.91 19.61 -4.09
N LEU A 141 10.66 19.65 -3.69
CA LEU A 141 10.05 18.69 -2.77
C LEU A 141 9.06 17.82 -3.50
N TRP A 142 9.17 16.53 -3.35
CA TRP A 142 8.25 15.54 -3.91
C TRP A 142 8.44 14.16 -3.26
N PRO A 143 7.53 13.20 -3.47
CA PRO A 143 7.64 11.89 -2.84
C PRO A 143 8.98 11.18 -3.13
N HIS A 144 9.53 11.31 -4.35
CA HIS A 144 10.78 10.65 -4.74
C HIS A 144 12.03 11.12 -3.96
N ASN A 145 11.97 12.21 -3.21
CA ASN A 145 13.05 12.62 -2.30
C ASN A 145 12.58 12.73 -0.84
N GLU A 146 11.50 12.00 -0.49
CA GLU A 146 10.90 12.03 0.85
C GLU A 146 10.60 13.47 1.32
N ASN A 147 10.30 14.39 0.41
CA ASN A 147 10.06 15.80 0.68
C ASN A 147 11.20 16.51 1.42
N ARG A 148 12.46 16.19 1.11
CA ARG A 148 13.67 16.77 1.72
C ARG A 148 14.23 17.94 0.93
N LEU A 149 14.49 19.06 1.62
CA LEU A 149 14.96 20.31 1.03
C LEU A 149 16.38 20.23 0.44
N ALA A 150 17.18 19.29 0.86
CA ALA A 150 18.60 19.26 0.49
C ALA A 150 18.92 18.34 -0.67
N LEU A 151 18.03 17.37 -1.00
CA LEU A 151 18.34 16.32 -1.99
C LEU A 151 18.24 16.84 -3.42
N ASP A 152 17.12 17.43 -3.82
CA ASP A 152 16.94 17.94 -5.18
C ASP A 152 16.92 19.46 -5.20
N ARG A 153 17.91 20.04 -5.85
CA ARG A 153 18.04 21.48 -5.98
C ARG A 153 17.82 21.91 -7.43
N ALA A 154 17.03 22.96 -7.59
CA ALA A 154 16.86 23.57 -8.88
C ALA A 154 18.06 24.50 -9.20
N GLU A 155 18.44 24.54 -10.45
CA GLU A 155 19.40 25.47 -11.00
C GLU A 155 18.69 26.59 -11.75
N ARG A 156 19.25 27.81 -11.72
CA ARG A 156 18.67 28.96 -12.45
C ARG A 156 19.05 28.91 -13.92
N ASP A 157 18.04 28.84 -14.79
CA ASP A 157 18.18 28.93 -16.25
C ASP A 157 17.39 30.13 -16.79
N GLY A 158 18.04 31.28 -16.90
CA GLY A 158 17.40 32.53 -17.34
C GLY A 158 16.33 33.04 -16.37
N ASP A 159 15.08 33.03 -16.80
CA ASP A 159 13.92 33.49 -16.03
C ASP A 159 13.17 32.34 -15.34
N GLU A 160 13.77 31.14 -15.30
CA GLU A 160 13.20 29.93 -14.68
C GLU A 160 14.18 29.29 -13.69
N TRP A 161 13.63 28.56 -12.71
CA TRP A 161 14.36 27.57 -11.95
C TRP A 161 14.03 26.18 -12.52
N VAL A 162 15.04 25.34 -12.71
CA VAL A 162 14.93 24.02 -13.34
C VAL A 162 15.53 22.96 -12.44
N ALA A 163 14.75 21.91 -12.15
CA ALA A 163 15.25 20.68 -11.54
C ALA A 163 15.23 19.57 -12.59
N SER A 164 16.41 19.04 -12.95
CA SER A 164 16.53 17.89 -13.86
C SER A 164 16.55 16.62 -13.04
N VAL A 165 15.59 15.74 -13.29
CA VAL A 165 15.33 14.53 -12.49
C VAL A 165 15.12 13.30 -13.39
N ARG A 166 15.22 12.11 -12.81
CA ARG A 166 14.89 10.85 -13.49
C ARG A 166 13.81 10.14 -12.68
N VAL A 167 12.64 9.94 -13.29
CA VAL A 167 11.46 9.36 -12.63
C VAL A 167 10.73 8.40 -13.56
N PRO A 168 10.01 7.43 -13.02
CA PRO A 168 9.20 6.51 -13.83
C PRO A 168 8.07 7.27 -14.57
N PRO A 169 7.46 6.67 -15.60
CA PRO A 169 6.25 7.21 -16.22
C PRO A 169 5.14 7.44 -15.21
N GLY A 170 4.36 8.51 -15.40
CA GLY A 170 3.21 8.87 -14.57
C GLY A 170 3.10 10.37 -14.32
N ARG A 171 2.22 10.71 -13.40
CA ARG A 171 2.02 12.07 -12.88
C ARG A 171 2.63 12.18 -11.50
N HIS A 172 3.44 13.21 -11.28
CA HIS A 172 4.19 13.38 -10.04
C HIS A 172 3.97 14.78 -9.49
N GLY A 173 3.25 14.87 -8.36
CA GLY A 173 3.09 16.12 -7.63
C GLY A 173 4.42 16.61 -7.06
N PHE A 174 4.66 17.91 -7.12
CA PHE A 174 5.88 18.54 -6.59
C PHE A 174 5.61 19.90 -5.95
N GLY A 175 6.58 20.37 -5.16
CA GLY A 175 6.63 21.74 -4.65
C GLY A 175 8.02 22.35 -4.81
N PHE A 176 8.13 23.54 -5.41
CA PHE A 176 9.35 24.34 -5.36
C PHE A 176 9.36 25.21 -4.12
N VAL A 177 10.37 25.06 -3.29
CA VAL A 177 10.53 25.78 -2.01
C VAL A 177 11.67 26.78 -2.09
N PRO A 178 11.37 28.10 -2.08
CA PRO A 178 12.38 29.13 -2.05
C PRO A 178 13.04 29.26 -0.66
N ASP A 179 14.37 29.33 -0.61
CA ASP A 179 15.20 29.58 0.57
C ASP A 179 14.86 28.74 1.84
N GLY A 180 14.20 27.58 1.62
CA GLY A 180 13.76 26.70 2.70
C GLY A 180 12.44 27.08 3.36
N ASP A 181 11.73 28.09 2.85
CA ASP A 181 10.41 28.48 3.34
C ASP A 181 9.28 27.63 2.70
N ARG A 182 8.89 26.56 3.37
CA ARG A 182 7.80 25.67 2.90
C ARG A 182 6.45 26.38 2.79
N SER A 183 6.24 27.49 3.51
CA SER A 183 4.99 28.25 3.42
C SER A 183 4.87 29.07 2.14
N ALA A 184 5.99 29.28 1.46
CA ALA A 184 6.09 29.95 0.16
C ALA A 184 6.23 28.96 -1.01
N ALA A 185 5.98 27.67 -0.79
CA ALA A 185 6.10 26.63 -1.82
C ALA A 185 5.13 26.89 -2.97
N VAL A 186 5.62 26.70 -4.19
CA VAL A 186 4.81 26.70 -5.41
C VAL A 186 4.64 25.25 -5.84
N HIS A 187 3.40 24.78 -5.80
CA HIS A 187 3.05 23.39 -6.13
C HIS A 187 2.67 23.25 -7.61
N GLY A 188 2.93 22.06 -8.17
CA GLY A 188 2.57 21.71 -9.52
C GLY A 188 2.63 20.20 -9.74
N GLU A 189 2.43 19.78 -10.98
CA GLU A 189 2.51 18.40 -11.42
C GLU A 189 3.47 18.24 -12.58
N CYS A 190 4.32 17.22 -12.53
CA CYS A 190 5.22 16.81 -13.61
C CYS A 190 4.62 15.59 -14.32
N GLU A 191 4.49 15.68 -15.64
CA GLU A 191 3.96 14.61 -16.48
C GLU A 191 5.08 13.90 -17.23
N VAL A 192 5.24 12.59 -17.00
CA VAL A 192 6.21 11.74 -17.71
C VAL A 192 5.47 10.67 -18.51
N PRO A 193 5.30 10.86 -19.84
CA PRO A 193 4.52 9.94 -20.65
C PRO A 193 5.12 8.54 -20.72
N GLY A 194 4.30 7.50 -20.50
CA GLY A 194 4.73 6.11 -20.65
C GLY A 194 3.67 5.09 -20.34
N PRO A 195 3.97 3.79 -20.52
CA PRO A 195 3.04 2.73 -20.20
C PRO A 195 2.93 2.53 -18.69
N GLY A 196 1.78 2.00 -18.25
CA GLY A 196 1.60 1.49 -16.90
C GLY A 196 2.32 0.16 -16.68
N ARG A 197 2.23 -0.37 -15.46
CA ARG A 197 2.82 -1.66 -15.08
C ARG A 197 1.93 -2.82 -15.51
N PRO A 198 2.50 -3.92 -16.05
CA PRO A 198 1.75 -5.13 -16.31
C PRO A 198 1.34 -5.80 -14.98
N ARG A 199 0.27 -6.60 -15.04
CA ARG A 199 -0.25 -7.41 -13.93
C ARG A 199 -0.19 -8.89 -14.32
N VAL A 200 -0.23 -9.79 -13.36
CA VAL A 200 -0.15 -11.22 -13.63
C VAL A 200 -1.11 -12.01 -12.74
N SER A 201 -1.66 -13.08 -13.28
CA SER A 201 -2.31 -14.13 -12.52
C SER A 201 -1.79 -15.50 -12.91
N LEU A 202 -1.72 -16.44 -11.96
CA LEU A 202 -1.17 -17.76 -12.14
C LEU A 202 -2.27 -18.83 -12.15
N ASP A 203 -2.27 -19.63 -13.22
CA ASP A 203 -3.08 -20.85 -13.32
C ASP A 203 -2.19 -22.09 -13.31
N ALA A 204 -2.62 -23.15 -12.63
CA ALA A 204 -1.93 -24.42 -12.64
C ALA A 204 -2.77 -25.57 -13.18
N THR A 205 -2.11 -26.43 -13.91
CA THR A 205 -2.68 -27.70 -14.38
C THR A 205 -1.65 -28.83 -14.27
N VAL A 206 -2.09 -30.01 -13.85
CA VAL A 206 -1.28 -31.22 -14.00
C VAL A 206 -1.54 -31.81 -15.38
N VAL A 207 -0.46 -32.01 -16.14
CA VAL A 207 -0.48 -32.62 -17.47
C VAL A 207 0.02 -34.04 -17.34
N GLU A 208 -0.86 -35.02 -17.62
CA GLU A 208 -0.52 -36.44 -17.61
C GLU A 208 0.57 -36.73 -18.65
N ALA A 209 1.53 -37.55 -18.29
CA ALA A 209 2.57 -38.00 -19.21
C ALA A 209 2.00 -38.96 -20.28
N ASP A 210 2.40 -38.81 -21.53
CA ASP A 210 2.02 -39.72 -22.64
C ASP A 210 2.67 -41.10 -22.47
N ASP A 211 3.83 -41.17 -21.80
CA ASP A 211 4.58 -42.42 -21.53
C ASP A 211 4.47 -42.73 -20.02
N PRO A 212 3.96 -43.91 -19.63
CA PRO A 212 3.85 -44.27 -18.20
C PRO A 212 5.21 -44.45 -17.48
N GLU A 213 6.35 -44.38 -18.19
CA GLU A 213 7.70 -44.30 -17.59
C GLU A 213 8.16 -42.87 -17.32
N GLU A 214 7.40 -41.85 -17.78
CA GLU A 214 7.64 -40.44 -17.51
C GLU A 214 6.72 -39.93 -16.37
N SER A 215 7.17 -38.97 -15.60
CA SER A 215 6.39 -38.29 -14.55
C SER A 215 5.39 -37.32 -15.17
N ASP A 216 4.21 -37.23 -14.56
CA ASP A 216 3.27 -36.13 -14.82
C ASP A 216 3.95 -34.79 -14.57
N ARG A 217 3.45 -33.72 -15.18
CA ARG A 217 4.07 -32.42 -15.14
C ARG A 217 3.14 -31.37 -14.55
N LEU A 218 3.64 -30.60 -13.59
CA LEU A 218 3.03 -29.32 -13.27
C LEU A 218 3.24 -28.36 -14.45
N ARG A 219 2.19 -27.71 -14.88
CA ARG A 219 2.23 -26.55 -15.78
C ARG A 219 1.62 -25.36 -15.09
N LEU A 220 2.48 -24.35 -14.79
CA LEU A 220 2.05 -23.03 -14.39
C LEU A 220 1.98 -22.13 -15.61
N THR A 221 0.89 -21.41 -15.77
CA THR A 221 0.69 -20.45 -16.86
C THR A 221 0.45 -19.06 -16.26
N ALA A 222 1.32 -18.11 -16.59
CA ALA A 222 1.16 -16.71 -16.21
C ALA A 222 0.26 -16.00 -17.23
N ALA A 223 -0.95 -15.66 -16.83
CA ALA A 223 -1.80 -14.74 -17.59
C ALA A 223 -1.32 -13.33 -17.30
N VAL A 224 -0.69 -12.68 -18.27
CA VAL A 224 -0.12 -11.33 -18.10
C VAL A 224 -0.99 -10.33 -18.83
N ASP A 225 -1.55 -9.40 -18.06
CA ASP A 225 -2.40 -8.33 -18.55
C ASP A 225 -1.62 -7.03 -18.71
N SER A 226 -1.87 -6.33 -19.82
CA SER A 226 -1.34 -4.98 -20.02
C SER A 226 -2.10 -3.95 -19.21
N ALA A 227 -1.39 -2.93 -18.71
CA ALA A 227 -2.03 -1.78 -18.13
C ALA A 227 -3.00 -1.11 -19.11
N PRO A 228 -4.18 -0.63 -18.68
CA PRO A 228 -5.08 0.16 -19.49
C PRO A 228 -4.45 1.52 -19.85
N ALA A 229 -4.96 2.19 -20.87
CA ALA A 229 -4.67 3.60 -21.10
C ALA A 229 -5.64 4.44 -20.26
N VAL A 230 -5.12 5.36 -19.48
CA VAL A 230 -5.92 6.32 -18.72
C VAL A 230 -6.07 7.61 -19.54
N ASP A 231 -4.95 8.14 -20.04
CA ASP A 231 -4.90 9.33 -20.89
C ASP A 231 -3.67 9.36 -21.81
N ASP A 232 -3.32 10.52 -22.37
CA ASP A 232 -2.16 10.69 -23.27
C ASP A 232 -0.81 10.54 -22.54
N VAL A 233 -0.76 10.77 -21.22
CA VAL A 233 0.41 10.62 -20.33
C VAL A 233 0.53 9.19 -19.82
N GLU A 234 -0.52 8.72 -19.19
CA GLU A 234 -0.67 7.38 -18.61
C GLU A 234 -1.18 6.41 -19.69
N ARG A 235 -0.25 6.01 -20.57
CA ARG A 235 -0.56 5.16 -21.74
C ARG A 235 -0.72 3.70 -21.36
N GLY A 236 -1.49 2.98 -22.14
CA GLY A 236 -1.58 1.52 -22.03
C GLY A 236 -0.26 0.83 -22.38
N GLY A 237 -0.06 -0.36 -21.82
CA GLY A 237 1.04 -1.25 -22.16
C GLY A 237 0.83 -1.91 -23.55
N ASP A 238 1.92 -2.43 -24.13
CA ASP A 238 1.87 -3.23 -25.37
C ASP A 238 1.68 -4.72 -25.01
N PRO A 239 0.49 -5.32 -25.24
CA PRO A 239 0.22 -6.70 -24.89
C PRO A 239 1.14 -7.72 -25.61
N ASP A 240 1.66 -7.37 -26.81
CA ASP A 240 2.54 -8.23 -27.61
C ASP A 240 3.98 -8.25 -27.08
N ALA A 241 4.35 -7.25 -26.26
CA ALA A 241 5.70 -7.11 -25.67
C ALA A 241 5.80 -7.71 -24.26
N LEU A 242 4.69 -8.20 -23.68
CA LEU A 242 4.67 -8.70 -22.30
C LEU A 242 5.20 -10.12 -22.22
N ASP A 243 5.87 -10.44 -21.10
CA ASP A 243 6.35 -11.78 -20.73
C ASP A 243 6.29 -11.94 -19.20
N ALA A 244 6.68 -13.10 -18.67
CA ALA A 244 6.77 -13.38 -17.25
C ALA A 244 8.11 -14.03 -16.90
N ALA A 245 8.71 -13.60 -15.79
CA ALA A 245 9.88 -14.24 -15.22
C ALA A 245 9.47 -15.09 -14.01
N PHE A 246 9.79 -16.39 -14.04
CA PHE A 246 9.54 -17.28 -12.91
C PHE A 246 10.77 -17.36 -12.02
N LEU A 247 10.55 -17.19 -10.72
CA LEU A 247 11.58 -17.29 -9.68
C LEU A 247 11.12 -18.33 -8.65
N VAL A 248 11.98 -19.29 -8.34
CA VAL A 248 11.75 -20.25 -7.24
C VAL A 248 12.29 -19.64 -5.95
N ASP A 249 11.56 -19.77 -4.85
CA ASP A 249 12.04 -19.27 -3.55
C ASP A 249 13.31 -20.03 -3.11
N ASP A 250 14.39 -19.28 -2.84
CA ASP A 250 15.68 -19.84 -2.43
C ASP A 250 15.64 -20.61 -1.10
N ARG A 251 14.59 -20.40 -0.32
CA ARG A 251 14.36 -21.07 0.99
C ARG A 251 13.81 -22.49 0.83
N ASP A 252 13.16 -22.80 -0.29
CA ASP A 252 12.39 -24.04 -0.48
C ASP A 252 13.17 -25.12 -1.22
N ALA A 253 14.26 -24.76 -1.94
CA ALA A 253 15.06 -25.70 -2.72
C ALA A 253 16.54 -25.31 -2.74
N ASP A 254 17.41 -26.29 -2.96
CA ASP A 254 18.83 -26.01 -3.11
C ASP A 254 19.13 -25.32 -4.47
N PRO A 255 20.29 -24.66 -4.64
CA PRO A 255 20.59 -23.88 -5.84
C PRO A 255 20.58 -24.69 -7.14
N GLU A 256 20.83 -26.00 -7.11
CA GLU A 256 20.81 -26.87 -8.28
C GLU A 256 19.38 -27.19 -8.70
N ALA A 257 18.50 -27.48 -7.74
CA ALA A 257 17.07 -27.69 -7.96
C ALA A 257 16.38 -26.41 -8.43
N VAL A 258 16.66 -25.26 -7.81
CA VAL A 258 16.17 -23.95 -8.24
C VAL A 258 16.50 -23.71 -9.73
N ALA A 259 17.78 -23.85 -10.10
CA ALA A 259 18.20 -23.63 -11.49
C ALA A 259 17.57 -24.64 -12.45
N ALA A 260 17.40 -25.90 -12.04
CA ALA A 260 16.75 -26.93 -12.86
C ALA A 260 15.27 -26.61 -13.11
N ILE A 261 14.52 -26.17 -12.11
CA ILE A 261 13.12 -25.78 -12.23
C ILE A 261 13.01 -24.55 -13.14
N GLU A 262 13.72 -23.47 -12.85
CA GLU A 262 13.64 -22.21 -13.60
C GLU A 262 14.07 -22.36 -15.07
N SER A 263 15.01 -23.28 -15.38
CA SER A 263 15.44 -23.56 -16.76
C SER A 263 14.34 -24.16 -17.64
N GLN A 264 13.23 -24.61 -17.06
CA GLN A 264 12.08 -25.18 -17.77
C GLN A 264 10.99 -24.14 -18.10
N ALA A 265 11.23 -22.87 -17.76
CA ALA A 265 10.36 -21.78 -18.16
C ALA A 265 10.53 -21.45 -19.65
N GLU A 266 9.43 -21.35 -20.37
CA GLU A 266 9.36 -20.91 -21.77
C GLU A 266 8.30 -19.79 -21.90
N GLY A 267 8.74 -18.55 -21.99
CA GLY A 267 7.84 -17.39 -21.98
C GLY A 267 6.96 -17.39 -20.72
N ARG A 268 5.65 -17.28 -20.91
CA ARG A 268 4.66 -17.22 -19.83
C ARG A 268 4.27 -18.58 -19.23
N THR A 269 5.08 -19.63 -19.44
CA THR A 269 4.76 -20.98 -18.95
C THR A 269 5.97 -21.60 -18.28
N LEU A 270 5.78 -22.16 -17.09
CA LEU A 270 6.74 -23.02 -16.43
C LEU A 270 6.18 -24.44 -16.39
N SER A 271 6.92 -25.44 -16.93
CA SER A 271 6.47 -26.82 -16.97
C SER A 271 7.52 -27.75 -16.36
N VAL A 272 7.24 -28.31 -15.17
CA VAL A 272 8.19 -29.10 -14.36
C VAL A 272 7.64 -30.50 -14.13
N PRO A 273 8.44 -31.59 -14.28
CA PRO A 273 8.05 -32.93 -13.85
C PRO A 273 7.74 -32.92 -12.33
N LEU A 274 6.68 -33.59 -11.91
CA LEU A 274 6.31 -33.64 -10.50
C LEU A 274 7.41 -34.26 -9.63
N ASP A 275 8.15 -35.24 -10.17
CA ASP A 275 9.28 -35.88 -9.48
C ASP A 275 10.49 -34.94 -9.25
N ASP A 276 10.57 -33.83 -9.97
CA ASP A 276 11.63 -32.82 -9.85
C ASP A 276 11.25 -31.68 -8.89
N LEU A 277 9.99 -31.67 -8.39
CA LEU A 277 9.54 -30.66 -7.43
C LEU A 277 9.79 -31.12 -5.99
N PRO A 278 10.17 -30.21 -5.07
CA PRO A 278 10.09 -30.45 -3.64
C PRO A 278 8.63 -30.72 -3.19
N ASP A 279 8.45 -31.30 -2.01
CA ASP A 279 7.11 -31.57 -1.41
C ASP A 279 6.27 -30.27 -1.29
N SER A 280 6.95 -29.14 -1.08
CA SER A 280 6.36 -27.81 -1.06
C SER A 280 7.37 -26.80 -1.62
N VAL A 281 6.96 -25.94 -2.54
CA VAL A 281 7.83 -24.92 -3.15
C VAL A 281 7.04 -23.67 -3.53
N ARG A 282 7.56 -22.49 -3.18
CA ARG A 282 7.01 -21.20 -3.61
C ARG A 282 7.61 -20.80 -4.95
N ILE A 283 6.75 -20.35 -5.84
CA ILE A 283 7.11 -19.88 -7.17
C ILE A 283 6.50 -18.50 -7.37
N HIS A 284 7.34 -17.54 -7.71
CA HIS A 284 6.98 -16.16 -7.99
C HIS A 284 6.95 -15.95 -9.50
N ALA A 285 5.89 -15.36 -10.03
CA ALA A 285 5.82 -14.92 -11.43
C ALA A 285 5.85 -13.39 -11.48
N VAL A 286 6.84 -12.83 -12.14
CA VAL A 286 7.02 -11.39 -12.28
C VAL A 286 6.65 -10.96 -13.68
N PRO A 287 5.56 -10.22 -13.91
CA PRO A 287 5.18 -9.75 -15.23
C PRO A 287 6.12 -8.65 -15.69
N HIS A 288 6.53 -8.64 -16.94
CA HIS A 288 7.42 -7.60 -17.46
C HIS A 288 7.21 -7.31 -18.94
N GLY A 289 7.61 -6.10 -19.34
CA GLY A 289 7.60 -5.58 -20.70
C GLY A 289 8.52 -4.35 -20.77
N GLU A 290 8.00 -3.17 -21.14
CA GLU A 290 8.73 -1.90 -20.98
C GLU A 290 8.93 -1.55 -19.50
N ARG A 291 8.00 -1.98 -18.64
CA ARG A 291 8.07 -1.93 -17.18
C ARG A 291 7.86 -3.34 -16.63
N TYR A 292 8.25 -3.56 -15.38
CA TYR A 292 7.87 -4.75 -14.63
C TYR A 292 6.76 -4.41 -13.63
N GLY A 293 5.98 -5.42 -13.24
CA GLY A 293 4.90 -5.31 -12.26
C GLY A 293 5.19 -6.13 -11.01
N ALA A 294 4.29 -6.03 -10.04
CA ALA A 294 4.34 -6.80 -8.82
C ALA A 294 4.25 -8.31 -9.11
N ALA A 295 4.97 -9.11 -8.34
CA ALA A 295 5.00 -10.56 -8.50
C ALA A 295 3.76 -11.20 -7.85
N GLU A 296 3.14 -12.15 -8.56
CA GLU A 296 2.23 -13.10 -7.92
C GLU A 296 3.01 -14.31 -7.41
N THR A 297 2.72 -14.74 -6.19
CA THR A 297 3.38 -15.86 -5.54
C THR A 297 2.39 -16.98 -5.23
N VAL A 298 2.72 -18.19 -5.66
CA VAL A 298 1.97 -19.39 -5.31
C VAL A 298 2.86 -20.41 -4.63
N ARG A 299 2.32 -21.13 -3.64
CA ARG A 299 2.94 -22.33 -3.07
C ARG A 299 2.35 -23.55 -3.74
N VAL A 300 3.20 -24.33 -4.35
CA VAL A 300 2.87 -25.64 -4.94
C VAL A 300 3.09 -26.70 -3.87
N GLU A 301 2.05 -27.43 -3.50
CA GLU A 301 2.10 -28.53 -2.55
C GLU A 301 1.72 -29.84 -3.23
N ALA A 302 2.48 -30.91 -2.98
CA ALA A 302 2.12 -32.24 -3.44
C ALA A 302 0.92 -32.73 -2.64
N ASP A 303 -0.19 -33.05 -3.29
CA ASP A 303 -1.39 -33.58 -2.65
C ASP A 303 -1.29 -35.10 -2.53
N GLU A 304 -0.95 -35.60 -1.34
CA GLU A 304 -1.02 -37.01 -0.99
C GLU A 304 -2.48 -37.44 -0.73
N THR A 305 -3.33 -37.42 -1.75
CA THR A 305 -4.66 -38.02 -1.58
C THR A 305 -4.54 -39.54 -1.43
N GLU A 306 -4.73 -40.04 -0.20
CA GLU A 306 -4.99 -41.45 0.08
C GLU A 306 -6.27 -41.88 -0.65
N THR A 307 -6.14 -42.38 -1.88
CA THR A 307 -7.28 -43.03 -2.53
C THR A 307 -7.35 -44.49 -2.14
N ASP A 308 -8.51 -44.89 -1.69
CA ASP A 308 -8.90 -46.28 -1.32
C ASP A 308 -8.73 -47.22 -2.55
N GLY A 309 -7.48 -47.62 -2.85
CA GLY A 309 -7.14 -48.78 -3.68
C GLY A 309 -7.23 -48.62 -5.18
N SER A 310 -7.33 -47.41 -5.77
CA SER A 310 -7.04 -47.14 -7.20
C SER A 310 -5.72 -46.37 -7.32
N GLU A 311 -5.00 -46.56 -8.45
CA GLU A 311 -3.76 -45.79 -8.71
C GLU A 311 -4.04 -44.30 -8.48
N ALA A 312 -3.37 -43.72 -7.47
CA ALA A 312 -3.52 -42.31 -7.14
C ALA A 312 -2.93 -41.51 -8.28
N ALA A 313 -3.73 -40.70 -8.94
CA ALA A 313 -3.19 -39.65 -9.80
C ALA A 313 -2.49 -38.64 -8.89
N ALA A 314 -1.23 -38.30 -9.19
CA ALA A 314 -0.55 -37.23 -8.48
C ALA A 314 -1.35 -35.94 -8.72
N SER A 315 -1.77 -35.29 -7.65
CA SER A 315 -2.42 -34.00 -7.71
C SER A 315 -1.55 -32.96 -6.96
N VAL A 316 -1.59 -31.73 -7.41
CA VAL A 316 -0.93 -30.61 -6.75
C VAL A 316 -1.98 -29.57 -6.37
N ALA A 317 -1.82 -28.98 -5.20
CA ALA A 317 -2.59 -27.82 -4.80
C ALA A 317 -1.75 -26.55 -5.01
N LEU A 318 -2.39 -25.49 -5.52
CA LEU A 318 -1.87 -24.15 -5.43
C LEU A 318 -2.46 -23.49 -4.18
N VAL A 319 -1.60 -22.98 -3.36
CA VAL A 319 -1.97 -22.31 -2.12
C VAL A 319 -1.35 -20.92 -2.16
N ASP A 320 -2.14 -19.89 -1.86
CA ASP A 320 -1.60 -18.57 -1.57
C ASP A 320 -0.76 -18.67 -0.28
N PRO A 321 0.54 -18.34 -0.30
CA PRO A 321 1.37 -18.43 0.89
C PRO A 321 1.02 -17.40 1.97
N ASN A 322 0.40 -16.29 1.60
CA ASN A 322 0.02 -15.19 2.48
C ASN A 322 -1.43 -14.74 2.19
N PRO A 323 -2.44 -15.59 2.43
CA PRO A 323 -3.80 -15.26 2.10
C PRO A 323 -4.31 -14.15 3.01
N THR A 324 -4.99 -13.16 2.44
CA THR A 324 -5.75 -12.17 3.22
C THR A 324 -6.72 -12.88 4.16
N PRO A 325 -6.77 -12.52 5.45
CA PRO A 325 -7.74 -13.12 6.37
C PRO A 325 -9.17 -12.99 5.85
N GLU A 326 -9.98 -14.06 5.94
CA GLU A 326 -11.37 -14.08 5.43
C GLU A 326 -12.20 -12.89 5.91
N TRP A 327 -12.02 -12.48 7.18
CA TRP A 327 -12.73 -11.31 7.73
C TRP A 327 -12.26 -9.97 7.14
N ALA A 328 -11.05 -9.93 6.58
CA ALA A 328 -10.37 -8.73 6.07
C ALA A 328 -10.52 -8.53 4.56
N GLU A 329 -11.11 -9.49 3.82
CA GLU A 329 -11.28 -9.37 2.37
C GLU A 329 -12.13 -8.16 1.96
N SER A 330 -13.13 -7.78 2.74
CA SER A 330 -13.99 -6.64 2.39
C SER A 330 -14.73 -6.05 3.60
N PRO A 331 -14.07 -5.77 4.74
CA PRO A 331 -14.72 -5.27 5.95
C PRO A 331 -15.18 -3.82 5.81
N THR A 332 -16.25 -3.47 6.51
CA THR A 332 -16.59 -2.06 6.76
C THR A 332 -15.72 -1.56 7.90
N ILE A 333 -14.71 -0.75 7.58
CA ILE A 333 -13.78 -0.18 8.56
C ILE A 333 -14.38 1.11 9.16
N TYR A 334 -14.23 1.29 10.46
CA TYR A 334 -14.57 2.52 11.16
C TYR A 334 -13.32 3.09 11.82
N GLU A 335 -12.79 4.17 11.25
CA GLU A 335 -11.62 4.85 11.77
C GLU A 335 -12.00 5.80 12.91
N VAL A 336 -11.25 5.76 14.00
CA VAL A 336 -11.46 6.62 15.17
C VAL A 336 -10.22 7.44 15.49
N PHE A 337 -10.32 8.79 15.37
CA PHE A 337 -9.38 9.68 16.06
C PHE A 337 -9.68 9.63 17.55
N VAL A 338 -8.92 8.82 18.27
CA VAL A 338 -9.28 8.32 19.61
C VAL A 338 -9.65 9.45 20.59
N ARG A 339 -8.84 10.51 20.68
CA ARG A 339 -9.01 11.53 21.73
C ARG A 339 -10.21 12.46 21.55
N SER A 340 -10.84 12.45 20.38
CA SER A 340 -12.06 13.25 20.14
C SER A 340 -13.35 12.42 20.10
N PHE A 341 -13.26 11.09 20.23
CA PHE A 341 -14.37 10.18 20.01
C PHE A 341 -15.49 10.29 21.06
N ALA A 342 -15.17 10.54 22.33
CA ALA A 342 -16.21 10.68 23.38
C ALA A 342 -17.09 11.94 23.23
N GLY A 343 -16.73 12.84 22.33
CA GLY A 343 -17.41 14.14 22.14
C GLY A 343 -16.78 15.27 22.98
N ASP A 344 -17.44 16.41 23.03
CA ASP A 344 -16.92 17.64 23.66
C ASP A 344 -17.13 17.73 25.17
N THR A 345 -17.91 16.82 25.77
CA THR A 345 -18.34 16.90 27.19
C THR A 345 -17.53 15.98 28.11
N LEU A 346 -16.85 14.98 27.56
CA LEU A 346 -16.07 13.99 28.29
C LEU A 346 -14.73 13.74 27.60
N PRO A 347 -13.65 13.57 28.38
CA PRO A 347 -12.41 13.05 27.77
C PRO A 347 -12.64 11.63 27.25
N THR A 348 -12.08 11.31 26.11
CA THR A 348 -12.10 9.95 25.60
C THR A 348 -11.17 9.08 26.45
N THR A 349 -11.67 7.90 26.80
CA THR A 349 -10.91 6.79 27.40
C THR A 349 -11.34 5.50 26.69
N PHE A 350 -10.56 4.43 26.82
CA PHE A 350 -10.95 3.11 26.28
C PHE A 350 -12.35 2.69 26.72
N ARG A 351 -12.71 2.98 27.96
CA ARG A 351 -14.04 2.73 28.49
C ARG A 351 -15.15 3.54 27.79
N GLU A 352 -14.87 4.77 27.36
CA GLU A 352 -15.83 5.56 26.62
C GLU A 352 -15.98 5.07 25.18
N VAL A 353 -14.93 4.49 24.59
CA VAL A 353 -15.01 3.78 23.30
C VAL A 353 -15.83 2.50 23.47
N GLU A 354 -15.49 1.66 24.46
CA GLU A 354 -16.19 0.40 24.81
C GLU A 354 -17.72 0.59 24.93
N ARG A 355 -18.16 1.68 25.57
CA ARG A 355 -19.60 1.99 25.69
C ARG A 355 -20.31 2.26 24.38
N ARG A 356 -19.58 2.44 23.29
CA ARG A 356 -20.12 2.74 21.95
C ARG A 356 -19.97 1.58 20.97
N VAL A 357 -19.45 0.46 21.42
CA VAL A 357 -19.33 -0.76 20.58
C VAL A 357 -20.70 -1.19 20.06
N GLU A 358 -21.77 -1.17 20.91
CA GLU A 358 -23.14 -1.48 20.47
C GLU A 358 -23.65 -0.50 19.36
N TYR A 359 -23.18 0.76 19.35
CA TYR A 359 -23.49 1.70 18.28
C TYR A 359 -22.78 1.32 16.99
N LEU A 360 -21.50 0.91 17.05
CA LEU A 360 -20.71 0.47 15.90
C LEU A 360 -21.28 -0.79 15.27
N ASP A 361 -21.63 -1.79 16.07
CA ASP A 361 -22.34 -2.99 15.64
C ASP A 361 -23.68 -2.63 14.93
N HIS A 362 -24.48 -1.74 15.52
CA HIS A 362 -25.72 -1.26 14.90
C HIS A 362 -25.50 -0.48 13.58
N LEU A 363 -24.36 0.18 13.43
CA LEU A 363 -23.98 0.87 12.19
C LEU A 363 -23.60 -0.12 11.07
N GLY A 364 -23.16 -1.34 11.43
CA GLY A 364 -22.67 -2.36 10.51
C GLY A 364 -21.15 -2.25 10.29
N VAL A 365 -20.40 -2.00 11.37
CA VAL A 365 -18.94 -1.95 11.36
C VAL A 365 -18.38 -3.35 11.60
N ASP A 366 -17.46 -3.79 10.77
CA ASP A 366 -16.75 -5.07 10.87
C ASP A 366 -15.39 -4.92 11.56
N ALA A 367 -14.73 -3.77 11.35
CA ALA A 367 -13.41 -3.49 11.93
C ALA A 367 -13.32 -2.07 12.50
N LEU A 368 -12.77 -1.93 13.70
CA LEU A 368 -12.52 -0.68 14.40
C LEU A 368 -11.04 -0.34 14.30
N TRP A 369 -10.68 0.66 13.50
CA TRP A 369 -9.32 1.20 13.47
C TRP A 369 -9.20 2.36 14.44
N LEU A 370 -8.24 2.26 15.37
CA LEU A 370 -7.92 3.28 16.36
C LEU A 370 -6.61 3.99 16.00
N THR A 371 -6.63 5.32 15.83
CA THR A 371 -5.37 6.09 15.75
C THR A 371 -4.52 5.84 17.00
N PRO A 372 -3.20 6.16 17.00
CA PRO A 372 -2.27 5.60 17.98
C PRO A 372 -2.69 5.73 19.43
N VAL A 373 -2.76 4.59 20.11
CA VAL A 373 -3.14 4.47 21.53
C VAL A 373 -1.95 4.32 22.47
N LEU A 374 -0.74 4.22 21.93
CA LEU A 374 0.50 4.12 22.70
C LEU A 374 0.84 5.42 23.43
N ALA A 375 1.74 5.31 24.42
CA ALA A 375 2.23 6.46 25.17
C ALA A 375 2.82 7.53 24.24
N SER A 376 2.27 8.71 24.25
CA SER A 376 2.65 9.85 23.43
C SER A 376 2.41 11.17 24.14
N PRO A 377 3.26 12.20 23.93
CA PRO A 377 3.03 13.54 24.48
C PRO A 377 2.04 14.37 23.65
N THR A 378 1.48 13.82 22.55
CA THR A 378 0.62 14.56 21.62
C THR A 378 -0.80 14.00 21.59
N ASP A 379 -1.77 14.87 21.27
CA ASP A 379 -3.18 14.47 21.15
C ASP A 379 -3.44 13.54 19.94
N HIS A 380 -2.59 13.57 18.91
CA HIS A 380 -2.72 12.67 17.76
C HIS A 380 -2.10 11.28 17.99
N GLY A 381 -1.17 11.12 18.95
CA GLY A 381 -0.59 9.83 19.31
C GLY A 381 0.67 9.41 18.54
N TYR A 382 0.94 9.99 17.37
CA TYR A 382 2.05 9.56 16.47
C TYR A 382 3.46 9.86 16.99
N HIS A 383 3.64 10.56 18.08
CA HIS A 383 4.95 10.77 18.73
C HIS A 383 5.16 9.73 19.84
N VAL A 384 5.37 8.47 19.49
CA VAL A 384 5.50 7.37 20.45
C VAL A 384 6.70 7.55 21.35
N THR A 385 6.47 7.41 22.67
CA THR A 385 7.51 7.45 23.72
C THR A 385 7.72 6.12 24.43
N ASP A 386 6.74 5.21 24.35
CA ASP A 386 6.83 3.85 24.86
C ASP A 386 5.96 2.94 23.98
N TYR A 387 6.55 1.87 23.46
CA TYR A 387 5.87 0.91 22.59
C TYR A 387 5.08 -0.17 23.34
N TYR A 388 5.29 -0.31 24.66
CA TYR A 388 4.73 -1.39 25.47
C TYR A 388 3.63 -0.93 26.42
N ASP A 389 3.43 0.39 26.56
CA ASP A 389 2.41 0.94 27.42
C ASP A 389 1.44 1.85 26.64
N THR A 390 0.18 1.84 27.05
CA THR A 390 -0.85 2.70 26.49
C THR A 390 -0.78 4.10 27.04
N ALA A 391 -1.33 5.06 26.30
CA ALA A 391 -1.40 6.45 26.72
C ALA A 391 -2.24 6.60 28.01
N ALA A 392 -1.64 7.16 29.07
CA ALA A 392 -2.24 7.24 30.39
C ALA A 392 -3.56 8.05 30.42
N ASP A 393 -3.78 8.97 29.47
CA ASP A 393 -5.02 9.73 29.33
C ASP A 393 -6.16 8.87 28.74
N LEU A 394 -5.85 7.84 27.96
CA LEU A 394 -6.83 6.89 27.40
C LEU A 394 -7.18 5.77 28.38
N GLY A 395 -6.24 5.34 29.22
CA GLY A 395 -6.41 4.27 30.21
C GLY A 395 -5.24 3.31 30.27
N SER A 396 -5.35 2.28 31.10
CA SER A 396 -4.33 1.24 31.21
C SER A 396 -4.44 0.22 30.06
N ARG A 397 -3.42 -0.62 29.90
CA ARG A 397 -3.42 -1.74 28.97
C ARG A 397 -4.59 -2.71 29.22
N GLU A 398 -4.91 -3.03 30.47
CA GLU A 398 -6.06 -3.89 30.78
C GLU A 398 -7.40 -3.26 30.35
N ALA A 399 -7.48 -1.92 30.35
CA ALA A 399 -8.69 -1.23 29.88
C ALA A 399 -8.76 -1.25 28.34
N PHE A 400 -7.63 -1.26 27.64
CA PHE A 400 -7.56 -1.46 26.19
C PHE A 400 -7.94 -2.91 25.82
N GLU A 401 -7.37 -3.90 26.50
CA GLU A 401 -7.72 -5.30 26.31
C GLU A 401 -9.21 -5.56 26.56
N SER A 402 -9.82 -4.92 27.58
CA SER A 402 -11.27 -4.95 27.81
C SER A 402 -12.09 -4.37 26.66
N LEU A 403 -11.61 -3.31 26.01
CA LEU A 403 -12.23 -2.76 24.81
C LEU A 403 -12.15 -3.75 23.64
N VAL A 404 -10.99 -4.39 23.45
CA VAL A 404 -10.81 -5.41 22.39
C VAL A 404 -11.77 -6.58 22.64
N ASP A 405 -11.85 -7.10 23.85
CA ASP A 405 -12.79 -8.17 24.23
C ASP A 405 -14.25 -7.76 23.92
N ALA A 406 -14.63 -6.52 24.23
CA ALA A 406 -15.98 -6.03 23.96
C ALA A 406 -16.27 -5.88 22.45
N CYS A 407 -15.28 -5.51 21.64
CA CYS A 407 -15.38 -5.51 20.19
C CYS A 407 -15.56 -6.93 19.65
N HIS A 408 -14.77 -7.90 20.13
CA HIS A 408 -14.88 -9.30 19.76
C HIS A 408 -16.24 -9.91 20.13
N ASP A 409 -16.78 -9.58 21.32
CA ASP A 409 -18.12 -10.02 21.74
C ASP A 409 -19.23 -9.48 20.81
N ALA A 410 -18.99 -8.34 20.14
CA ALA A 410 -19.88 -7.75 19.15
C ALA A 410 -19.58 -8.19 17.70
N GLY A 411 -18.55 -9.03 17.48
CA GLY A 411 -18.12 -9.46 16.15
C GLY A 411 -17.27 -8.43 15.40
N ILE A 412 -16.78 -7.40 16.09
CA ILE A 412 -15.95 -6.33 15.52
C ILE A 412 -14.48 -6.63 15.77
N ARG A 413 -13.66 -6.59 14.73
CA ARG A 413 -12.20 -6.71 14.79
C ARG A 413 -11.56 -5.38 15.15
N VAL A 414 -10.35 -5.41 15.74
CA VAL A 414 -9.63 -4.20 16.15
C VAL A 414 -8.33 -4.07 15.36
N VAL A 415 -8.20 -2.96 14.65
CA VAL A 415 -7.00 -2.57 13.90
C VAL A 415 -6.23 -1.52 14.70
N PHE A 416 -4.96 -1.80 14.93
CA PHE A 416 -4.05 -0.98 15.72
C PHE A 416 -3.15 -0.15 14.81
N ASP A 417 -2.98 1.14 15.12
CA ASP A 417 -2.09 2.02 14.36
C ASP A 417 -0.63 1.80 14.78
N LEU A 418 0.16 1.19 13.91
CA LEU A 418 1.54 0.79 14.15
C LEU A 418 2.52 1.86 13.64
N VAL A 419 3.05 2.68 14.57
CA VAL A 419 3.99 3.76 14.26
C VAL A 419 5.40 3.29 14.50
N ILE A 420 6.06 2.75 13.47
CA ILE A 420 7.42 2.22 13.57
C ILE A 420 8.44 2.86 12.60
N ASN A 421 8.04 3.77 11.72
CA ASN A 421 8.99 4.54 10.92
C ASN A 421 9.85 5.50 11.77
N HIS A 422 9.28 6.06 12.83
CA HIS A 422 9.91 7.07 13.67
C HIS A 422 9.49 6.93 15.14
N THR A 423 10.12 7.67 16.04
CA THR A 423 9.68 7.83 17.42
C THR A 423 9.51 9.30 17.75
N SER A 424 8.97 9.61 18.94
CA SER A 424 9.16 10.92 19.52
C SER A 424 10.63 11.19 19.82
N ARG A 425 11.08 12.43 19.68
CA ARG A 425 12.38 12.84 20.24
C ARG A 425 12.44 12.74 21.79
N ASP A 426 11.29 12.61 22.44
CA ASP A 426 11.20 12.37 23.89
C ASP A 426 11.28 10.87 24.23
N HIS A 427 11.37 9.97 23.24
CA HIS A 427 11.56 8.55 23.45
C HIS A 427 12.92 8.27 24.13
N PRO A 428 12.99 7.37 25.14
CA PRO A 428 14.24 7.07 25.86
C PRO A 428 15.41 6.69 24.95
N ALA A 429 15.18 5.91 23.89
CA ALA A 429 16.23 5.52 22.96
C ALA A 429 16.82 6.73 22.22
N PHE A 430 15.98 7.72 21.80
CA PHE A 430 16.48 8.93 21.17
C PHE A 430 17.26 9.82 22.14
N GLN A 431 16.84 9.89 23.40
CA GLN A 431 17.57 10.63 24.43
C GLN A 431 18.96 10.02 24.68
N LEU A 432 19.07 8.68 24.68
CA LEU A 432 20.34 7.97 24.81
C LEU A 432 21.22 8.13 23.57
N HIS A 433 20.63 8.04 22.37
CA HIS A 433 21.30 8.32 21.09
C HIS A 433 21.89 9.74 21.09
N SER A 434 21.09 10.74 21.45
CA SER A 434 21.52 12.14 21.49
C SER A 434 22.56 12.43 22.59
N ALA A 435 22.60 11.61 23.63
CA ALA A 435 23.62 11.68 24.69
C ALA A 435 24.93 10.96 24.30
N GLY A 436 25.04 10.38 23.10
CA GLY A 436 26.22 9.68 22.63
C GLY A 436 26.48 8.36 23.38
N VAL A 437 25.41 7.64 23.78
CA VAL A 437 25.55 6.31 24.41
C VAL A 437 25.81 5.28 23.32
N ASP A 438 26.97 4.63 23.33
CA ASP A 438 27.45 3.71 22.29
C ASP A 438 26.43 2.66 21.85
N ALA A 439 25.67 2.07 22.79
CA ALA A 439 24.63 1.07 22.50
C ALA A 439 23.41 1.61 21.72
N TYR A 440 23.32 2.92 21.53
CA TYR A 440 22.26 3.60 20.82
C TYR A 440 22.78 4.46 19.67
N ALA A 441 24.06 4.34 19.32
CA ALA A 441 24.72 5.19 18.33
C ALA A 441 24.11 5.05 16.92
N ASP A 442 23.60 3.86 16.59
CA ASP A 442 23.04 3.47 15.30
C ASP A 442 21.50 3.33 15.28
N HIS A 443 20.80 3.71 16.36
CA HIS A 443 19.35 3.52 16.47
C HIS A 443 18.52 4.46 15.59
N TYR A 444 19.09 5.61 15.23
CA TYR A 444 18.40 6.62 14.42
C TYR A 444 19.25 6.99 13.21
N ARG A 445 18.58 7.19 12.09
CA ARG A 445 19.23 7.63 10.85
C ARG A 445 19.85 9.01 11.05
N ARG A 446 20.99 9.24 10.43
CA ARG A 446 21.66 10.54 10.37
C ARG A 446 21.97 10.91 8.94
N SER A 447 21.93 12.20 8.63
CA SER A 447 22.20 12.68 7.29
C SER A 447 22.81 14.09 7.30
N ASP A 448 23.91 14.29 6.57
CA ASP A 448 24.44 15.64 6.30
C ASP A 448 23.57 16.41 5.29
N ALA A 449 22.69 15.69 4.58
CA ALA A 449 21.79 16.30 3.61
C ALA A 449 20.56 16.95 4.27
N THR A 450 20.27 16.68 5.56
CA THR A 450 19.16 17.30 6.25
C THR A 450 19.46 18.74 6.65
N ALA A 451 18.54 19.66 6.36
CA ALA A 451 18.57 20.97 6.98
C ALA A 451 18.38 20.80 8.50
N ASP A 452 19.16 21.51 9.30
CA ASP A 452 18.90 21.53 10.75
C ASP A 452 17.57 22.25 11.04
N VAL A 453 16.51 21.47 11.06
CA VAL A 453 15.15 21.92 11.37
C VAL A 453 14.85 21.92 12.85
N THR A 454 15.77 21.41 13.68
CA THR A 454 15.57 21.27 15.13
C THR A 454 16.03 22.49 15.91
N GLY A 455 16.89 23.35 15.32
CA GLY A 455 17.57 24.44 16.03
C GLY A 455 18.50 23.93 17.14
N ILE A 456 18.93 22.66 17.08
CA ILE A 456 19.86 22.02 18.01
C ILE A 456 21.22 21.96 17.33
N ASP A 457 22.28 22.37 18.03
CA ASP A 457 23.64 22.19 17.55
C ASP A 457 24.07 20.72 17.73
N TRP A 458 24.00 19.98 16.65
CA TRP A 458 24.40 18.57 16.59
C TRP A 458 25.89 18.38 16.30
N ALA A 459 26.64 19.47 16.04
CA ALA A 459 28.07 19.41 15.67
C ALA A 459 28.97 18.83 16.79
N GLU A 460 28.48 18.73 18.02
CA GLU A 460 29.19 18.10 19.13
C GLU A 460 28.96 16.57 19.21
N LEU A 461 28.03 16.02 18.40
CA LEU A 461 27.81 14.57 18.34
C LEU A 461 28.86 13.90 17.45
N ASP A 462 29.28 12.69 17.82
CA ASP A 462 30.26 11.92 17.06
C ASP A 462 29.80 11.75 15.60
N GLY A 463 30.59 12.24 14.63
CA GLY A 463 30.30 12.19 13.22
C GLY A 463 29.74 13.47 12.59
N GLY A 464 29.21 14.41 13.36
CA GLY A 464 28.80 15.75 12.87
C GLY A 464 27.49 15.81 12.06
N ALA A 465 26.92 14.67 11.64
CA ALA A 465 25.64 14.60 10.95
C ALA A 465 24.46 14.74 11.90
N ALA A 466 23.41 15.48 11.49
CA ALA A 466 22.19 15.62 12.27
C ALA A 466 21.33 14.33 12.17
N PRO A 467 20.55 13.97 13.22
CA PRO A 467 19.54 12.96 13.09
C PRO A 467 18.53 13.34 11.99
N ASP A 468 18.17 12.36 11.19
CA ASP A 468 17.17 12.48 10.17
C ASP A 468 15.77 12.46 10.79
N HIS A 469 14.87 13.27 10.26
CA HIS A 469 13.52 13.41 10.76
C HIS A 469 12.52 13.27 9.60
N TYR A 470 11.40 12.59 9.87
CA TYR A 470 10.30 12.46 8.92
C TYR A 470 9.83 13.85 8.45
N PHE A 471 9.79 14.08 7.16
CA PHE A 471 9.51 15.38 6.54
C PHE A 471 10.29 16.57 7.14
N GLU A 472 11.47 16.30 7.71
CA GLU A 472 12.22 17.32 8.46
C GLU A 472 11.43 17.94 9.63
N TRP A 473 10.46 17.21 10.19
CA TRP A 473 9.73 17.62 11.39
C TRP A 473 10.55 17.32 12.65
N GLY A 474 11.13 18.34 13.24
CA GLY A 474 12.13 18.24 14.30
C GLY A 474 11.70 17.53 15.61
N ARG A 475 10.56 16.83 15.63
CA ARG A 475 10.07 16.07 16.79
C ARG A 475 10.00 14.57 16.58
N ILE A 476 10.16 14.11 15.36
CA ILE A 476 9.96 12.70 14.96
C ILE A 476 11.16 12.18 14.18
N PRO A 477 12.27 11.83 14.90
CA PRO A 477 13.46 11.25 14.30
C PRO A 477 13.16 9.86 13.70
N ASN A 478 13.68 9.61 12.51
CA ASN A 478 13.54 8.35 11.80
C ASN A 478 14.40 7.25 12.44
N LEU A 479 13.81 6.07 12.63
CA LEU A 479 14.52 4.89 13.07
C LEU A 479 15.48 4.38 11.98
N ASN A 480 16.55 3.73 12.39
CA ASN A 480 17.56 3.17 11.49
C ASN A 480 17.37 1.65 11.33
N TYR A 481 16.81 1.23 10.21
CA TYR A 481 16.59 -0.18 9.90
C TYR A 481 17.86 -0.95 9.50
N ASP A 482 18.99 -0.26 9.31
CA ASP A 482 20.30 -0.92 9.14
C ASP A 482 20.84 -1.44 10.50
N SER A 483 20.23 -1.04 11.61
CA SER A 483 20.57 -1.53 12.95
C SER A 483 19.80 -2.80 13.32
N PRO A 484 20.48 -3.95 13.55
CA PRO A 484 19.81 -5.17 14.03
C PRO A 484 19.05 -4.98 15.34
N ALA A 485 19.57 -4.13 16.24
CA ALA A 485 18.94 -3.86 17.53
C ALA A 485 17.60 -3.10 17.37
N VAL A 486 17.48 -2.27 16.34
CA VAL A 486 16.21 -1.61 15.99
C VAL A 486 15.23 -2.63 15.42
N ARG A 487 15.68 -3.46 14.46
CA ARG A 487 14.83 -4.51 13.86
C ARG A 487 14.30 -5.49 14.89
N GLU A 488 15.18 -6.06 15.73
CA GLU A 488 14.80 -6.98 16.81
C GLU A 488 13.74 -6.35 17.71
N ARG A 489 13.99 -5.11 18.17
CA ARG A 489 13.05 -4.41 19.05
C ARG A 489 11.68 -4.19 18.42
N LEU A 490 11.64 -3.80 17.15
CA LEU A 490 10.37 -3.54 16.47
C LEU A 490 9.60 -4.82 16.15
N LEU A 491 10.31 -5.92 15.85
CA LEU A 491 9.69 -7.24 15.73
C LEU A 491 9.08 -7.70 17.06
N ASP A 492 9.77 -7.45 18.20
CA ASP A 492 9.20 -7.73 19.53
C ASP A 492 7.93 -6.89 19.80
N VAL A 493 7.88 -5.64 19.34
CA VAL A 493 6.68 -4.80 19.44
C VAL A 493 5.53 -5.37 18.61
N VAL A 494 5.81 -5.83 17.40
CA VAL A 494 4.81 -6.49 16.53
C VAL A 494 4.26 -7.75 17.21
N ASP A 495 5.13 -8.63 17.73
CA ASP A 495 4.71 -9.86 18.44
C ASP A 495 3.84 -9.56 19.66
N GLU A 496 4.22 -8.53 20.43
CA GLU A 496 3.52 -8.13 21.65
C GLU A 496 2.08 -7.67 21.37
N TRP A 497 1.86 -6.92 20.29
CA TRP A 497 0.55 -6.38 19.96
C TRP A 497 -0.27 -7.30 19.05
N ALA A 498 0.36 -8.11 18.19
CA ALA A 498 -0.34 -9.12 17.41
C ALA A 498 -1.03 -10.18 18.28
N ALA A 499 -0.60 -10.34 19.54
CA ALA A 499 -1.27 -11.19 20.50
C ALA A 499 -2.57 -10.58 21.10
N VAL A 500 -2.85 -9.30 20.82
CA VAL A 500 -3.95 -8.54 21.43
C VAL A 500 -4.96 -8.05 20.41
N VAL A 501 -4.49 -7.63 19.22
CA VAL A 501 -5.32 -7.01 18.17
C VAL A 501 -5.41 -7.90 16.93
N ASP A 502 -6.37 -7.61 16.05
CA ASP A 502 -6.66 -8.41 14.87
C ASP A 502 -5.95 -7.88 13.60
N GLY A 503 -5.37 -6.70 13.68
CA GLY A 503 -4.66 -6.13 12.52
C GLY A 503 -3.87 -4.90 12.87
N PHE A 504 -3.02 -4.51 11.93
CA PHE A 504 -2.21 -3.29 11.99
C PHE A 504 -2.49 -2.40 10.79
N ARG A 505 -2.64 -1.10 11.05
CA ARG A 505 -2.45 -0.07 10.04
C ARG A 505 -1.02 0.47 10.21
N ALA A 506 -0.19 0.27 9.21
CA ALA A 506 1.19 0.72 9.22
C ALA A 506 1.28 2.20 8.88
N ASP A 507 1.61 3.02 9.89
CA ASP A 507 1.89 4.44 9.71
C ASP A 507 3.16 4.67 8.90
N VAL A 508 3.07 5.49 7.84
CA VAL A 508 4.23 5.76 6.97
C VAL A 508 4.91 4.46 6.49
N ALA A 509 4.12 3.51 5.97
CA ALA A 509 4.63 2.21 5.56
C ALA A 509 5.79 2.33 4.56
N TRP A 510 5.74 3.33 3.67
CA TRP A 510 6.77 3.62 2.67
C TRP A 510 8.12 4.09 3.26
N GLY A 511 8.15 4.51 4.52
CA GLY A 511 9.38 4.87 5.24
C GLY A 511 10.10 3.70 5.90
N VAL A 512 9.55 2.48 5.80
CA VAL A 512 10.09 1.24 6.37
C VAL A 512 10.44 0.29 5.21
N PRO A 513 11.60 -0.40 5.24
CA PRO A 513 12.04 -1.24 4.13
C PRO A 513 11.08 -2.41 3.83
N HIS A 514 10.85 -2.72 2.55
CA HIS A 514 10.08 -3.88 2.09
C HIS A 514 10.52 -5.20 2.75
N GLY A 515 11.84 -5.41 2.89
CA GLY A 515 12.38 -6.62 3.54
C GLY A 515 11.92 -6.78 4.99
N PHE A 516 11.72 -5.67 5.70
CA PHE A 516 11.19 -5.69 7.06
C PHE A 516 9.69 -5.99 7.09
N TRP A 517 8.90 -5.40 6.17
CA TRP A 517 7.46 -5.70 6.08
C TRP A 517 7.19 -7.17 5.71
N LYS A 518 7.99 -7.74 4.78
CA LYS A 518 7.92 -9.18 4.46
C LYS A 518 8.23 -10.06 5.70
N GLU A 519 9.12 -9.60 6.58
CA GLU A 519 9.41 -10.30 7.84
C GLU A 519 8.25 -10.15 8.84
N VAL A 520 7.62 -8.97 8.90
CA VAL A 520 6.43 -8.73 9.72
C VAL A 520 5.27 -9.63 9.25
N ALA A 521 5.00 -9.68 7.95
CA ALA A 521 3.92 -10.49 7.37
C ALA A 521 4.10 -11.99 7.65
N ASP A 522 5.34 -12.51 7.53
CA ASP A 522 5.65 -13.92 7.88
C ASP A 522 5.58 -14.22 9.39
N ARG A 523 5.57 -13.19 10.24
CA ARG A 523 5.67 -13.33 11.71
C ARG A 523 4.35 -13.21 12.43
N VAL A 524 3.44 -12.37 11.94
CA VAL A 524 2.12 -12.22 12.54
C VAL A 524 1.26 -13.47 12.35
N PRO A 525 0.26 -13.72 13.23
CA PRO A 525 -0.72 -14.78 13.00
C PRO A 525 -1.41 -14.64 11.63
N ALA A 526 -1.72 -15.75 10.98
CA ALA A 526 -2.33 -15.77 9.64
C ALA A 526 -3.73 -15.11 9.55
N ASP A 527 -4.37 -14.81 10.69
CA ASP A 527 -5.64 -14.08 10.76
C ASP A 527 -5.47 -12.59 11.10
N THR A 528 -4.24 -12.07 11.02
CA THR A 528 -3.92 -10.66 11.26
C THR A 528 -3.95 -9.87 9.97
N LEU A 529 -4.79 -8.82 9.88
CA LEU A 529 -4.81 -7.86 8.78
C LEU A 529 -3.57 -6.96 8.81
N LEU A 530 -2.92 -6.80 7.68
CA LEU A 530 -1.92 -5.75 7.43
C LEU A 530 -2.48 -4.73 6.42
N LEU A 531 -2.65 -3.48 6.87
CA LEU A 531 -3.14 -2.37 6.08
C LEU A 531 -2.06 -1.28 6.01
N ASP A 532 -1.69 -0.86 4.81
CA ASP A 532 -0.64 0.14 4.63
C ASP A 532 -1.16 1.58 4.50
N GLU A 533 -0.28 2.52 4.86
CA GLU A 533 -0.33 3.88 4.38
C GLU A 533 0.86 4.11 3.46
N THR A 534 0.66 3.97 2.15
CA THR A 534 1.68 4.24 1.13
C THR A 534 1.32 5.45 0.28
N LEU A 535 2.21 6.44 0.28
CA LEU A 535 2.09 7.68 -0.48
C LEU A 535 3.44 7.99 -1.16
N PRO A 536 3.55 7.87 -2.48
CA PRO A 536 2.50 7.54 -3.46
C PRO A 536 2.05 6.09 -3.40
N HIS A 537 0.87 5.82 -3.95
CA HIS A 537 0.26 4.51 -4.07
C HIS A 537 1.16 3.55 -4.88
N ASP A 538 1.56 2.43 -4.30
CA ASP A 538 2.56 1.52 -4.87
C ASP A 538 2.15 0.04 -4.74
N PRO A 539 1.96 -0.70 -5.86
CA PRO A 539 1.51 -2.08 -5.85
C PRO A 539 2.55 -3.07 -5.30
N PHE A 540 3.83 -2.70 -5.20
CA PHE A 540 4.85 -3.61 -4.68
C PHE A 540 4.69 -3.93 -3.19
N TYR A 541 3.96 -3.11 -2.45
CA TYR A 541 3.57 -3.42 -1.06
C TYR A 541 2.56 -4.57 -0.95
N GLY A 542 1.91 -4.97 -2.06
CA GLY A 542 1.09 -6.19 -2.15
C GLY A 542 1.89 -7.49 -2.28
N GLU A 543 3.23 -7.45 -2.47
CA GLU A 543 4.07 -8.64 -2.63
C GLU A 543 4.35 -9.38 -1.30
N GLY A 544 3.30 -9.87 -0.62
CA GLY A 544 3.41 -10.58 0.66
C GLY A 544 3.85 -9.66 1.81
N GLU A 545 3.38 -8.42 1.81
CA GLU A 545 3.62 -7.42 2.84
C GLU A 545 2.32 -6.93 3.46
N PHE A 546 1.36 -6.49 2.64
CA PHE A 546 0.09 -5.95 3.09
C PHE A 546 -1.08 -6.57 2.33
N ASP A 547 -2.21 -6.71 3.03
CA ASP A 547 -3.46 -7.26 2.50
C ASP A 547 -4.33 -6.17 1.87
N VAL A 548 -4.28 -4.95 2.42
CA VAL A 548 -5.15 -3.83 2.04
C VAL A 548 -4.35 -2.54 1.94
N HIS A 549 -4.62 -1.76 0.90
CA HIS A 549 -3.92 -0.53 0.56
C HIS A 549 -4.84 0.69 0.60
N TYR A 550 -4.32 1.88 0.95
CA TYR A 550 -5.05 3.13 0.82
C TYR A 550 -5.34 3.42 -0.66
N ASP A 551 -6.60 3.63 -1.03
CA ASP A 551 -6.95 4.08 -2.37
C ASP A 551 -6.87 5.59 -2.50
N THR A 552 -5.67 6.10 -2.63
CA THR A 552 -5.42 7.53 -2.80
C THR A 552 -5.95 8.06 -4.13
N SER A 553 -5.93 7.25 -5.19
CA SER A 553 -6.43 7.64 -6.52
C SER A 553 -7.93 7.94 -6.51
N LEU A 554 -8.73 7.06 -5.91
CA LEU A 554 -10.17 7.29 -5.77
C LEU A 554 -10.47 8.42 -4.79
N TYR A 555 -9.74 8.49 -3.68
CA TYR A 555 -9.88 9.55 -2.69
C TYR A 555 -9.72 10.95 -3.33
N GLU A 556 -8.63 11.20 -4.05
CA GLU A 556 -8.38 12.46 -4.74
C GLU A 556 -9.46 12.76 -5.79
N THR A 557 -9.85 11.75 -6.57
CA THR A 557 -10.92 11.87 -7.58
C THR A 557 -12.25 12.23 -6.95
N LEU A 558 -12.65 11.61 -5.83
CA LEU A 558 -13.91 11.93 -5.15
C LEU A 558 -13.92 13.39 -4.64
N ARG A 559 -12.79 13.92 -4.21
CA ARG A 559 -12.66 15.33 -3.81
C ARG A 559 -12.79 16.26 -5.02
N SER A 560 -12.14 15.98 -6.14
CA SER A 560 -12.25 16.74 -7.39
C SER A 560 -13.68 16.73 -7.94
N ILE A 561 -14.37 15.59 -7.87
CA ILE A 561 -15.80 15.50 -8.19
C ILE A 561 -16.62 16.35 -7.20
N GLY A 562 -16.34 16.27 -5.90
CA GLY A 562 -16.98 17.07 -4.86
C GLY A 562 -16.86 18.56 -5.12
N ALA A 563 -15.67 19.03 -5.49
CA ALA A 563 -15.37 20.41 -5.88
C ALA A 563 -16.04 20.84 -7.19
N GLY A 564 -16.48 19.90 -8.03
CA GLY A 564 -17.01 20.16 -9.37
C GLY A 564 -15.92 20.46 -10.40
N GLU A 565 -14.70 20.06 -10.12
CA GLU A 565 -13.54 20.18 -11.01
C GLU A 565 -13.52 19.04 -12.04
N GLU A 566 -14.01 17.86 -11.63
CA GLU A 566 -14.17 16.69 -12.49
C GLU A 566 -15.63 16.22 -12.56
N PRO A 567 -16.03 15.57 -13.67
CA PRO A 567 -17.35 14.95 -13.79
C PRO A 567 -17.40 13.65 -12.95
N ALA A 568 -18.60 13.19 -12.62
CA ALA A 568 -18.78 11.95 -11.85
C ALA A 568 -18.26 10.70 -12.58
N GLU A 569 -18.13 10.73 -13.91
CA GLU A 569 -17.52 9.65 -14.71
C GLU A 569 -16.02 9.43 -14.37
N ALA A 570 -15.34 10.40 -13.74
CA ALA A 570 -13.94 10.27 -13.31
C ALA A 570 -13.70 9.10 -12.33
N VAL A 571 -14.76 8.56 -11.70
CA VAL A 571 -14.67 7.31 -10.91
C VAL A 571 -14.11 6.15 -11.75
N GLU A 572 -14.53 6.01 -13.02
CA GLU A 572 -13.97 5.01 -13.94
C GLU A 572 -12.46 5.24 -14.17
N THR A 573 -12.07 6.49 -14.37
CA THR A 573 -10.68 6.89 -14.57
C THR A 573 -9.81 6.58 -13.33
N ALA A 574 -10.35 6.79 -12.12
CA ALA A 574 -9.63 6.47 -10.88
C ALA A 574 -9.32 4.97 -10.74
N LEU A 575 -10.28 4.10 -11.06
CA LEU A 575 -10.06 2.65 -11.06
C LEU A 575 -9.05 2.24 -12.14
N ALA A 576 -9.22 2.76 -13.36
CA ALA A 576 -8.25 2.52 -14.44
C ALA A 576 -6.84 2.98 -14.09
N ARG A 577 -6.69 4.05 -13.29
CA ARG A 577 -5.38 4.51 -12.79
C ARG A 577 -4.78 3.52 -11.80
N GLY A 578 -5.57 2.95 -10.88
CA GLY A 578 -5.11 1.86 -10.00
C GLY A 578 -4.55 0.68 -10.81
N GLU A 579 -5.28 0.24 -11.85
CA GLU A 579 -4.80 -0.80 -12.77
C GLU A 579 -3.55 -0.36 -13.56
N TRP A 580 -3.46 0.91 -13.95
CA TRP A 580 -2.30 1.46 -14.64
C TRP A 580 -1.06 1.47 -13.76
N LEU A 581 -1.21 1.73 -12.45
CA LEU A 581 -0.14 1.63 -11.47
C LEU A 581 0.34 0.19 -11.28
N GLY A 582 -0.51 -0.82 -11.56
CA GLY A 582 -0.19 -2.24 -11.47
C GLY A 582 -0.95 -3.00 -10.39
N PHE A 583 -1.94 -2.39 -9.76
CA PHE A 583 -2.84 -3.12 -8.86
C PHE A 583 -3.73 -4.06 -9.67
N ASP A 584 -3.75 -5.33 -9.33
CA ASP A 584 -4.52 -6.38 -10.00
C ASP A 584 -5.89 -6.60 -9.36
N ASP A 585 -6.02 -6.32 -8.07
CA ASP A 585 -7.24 -6.51 -7.31
C ASP A 585 -7.81 -5.19 -6.76
N HIS A 586 -9.00 -4.83 -7.25
CA HIS A 586 -9.77 -3.75 -6.67
C HIS A 586 -10.31 -4.07 -5.27
N GLY A 587 -10.32 -5.35 -4.86
CA GLY A 587 -10.71 -5.81 -3.53
C GLY A 587 -9.71 -5.44 -2.45
N ALA A 588 -8.42 -5.42 -2.78
CA ALA A 588 -7.35 -5.08 -1.85
C ALA A 588 -7.23 -3.58 -1.54
N GLN A 589 -8.28 -2.79 -1.72
CA GLN A 589 -8.27 -1.33 -1.57
C GLN A 589 -9.18 -0.86 -0.44
N MET A 590 -8.65 -0.06 0.49
CA MET A 590 -9.46 0.68 1.45
C MET A 590 -10.05 1.94 0.79
N ARG A 591 -11.38 1.99 0.67
CA ARG A 591 -12.14 3.07 0.02
C ARG A 591 -12.61 4.09 1.03
N TYR A 592 -12.17 5.33 0.92
CA TYR A 592 -12.51 6.39 1.88
C TYR A 592 -12.77 7.74 1.20
N VAL A 593 -13.44 8.64 1.89
CA VAL A 593 -13.71 10.01 1.43
C VAL A 593 -13.02 11.06 2.29
N GLU A 594 -12.68 10.71 3.52
CA GLU A 594 -11.97 11.52 4.50
C GLU A 594 -11.33 10.61 5.55
N ASN A 595 -10.26 11.04 6.20
CA ASN A 595 -9.62 10.39 7.33
C ASN A 595 -9.18 11.42 8.38
N HIS A 596 -8.40 11.00 9.38
CA HIS A 596 -7.94 11.88 10.45
C HIS A 596 -6.90 12.93 10.03
N ASP A 597 -6.30 12.82 8.86
CA ASP A 597 -5.31 13.74 8.30
C ASP A 597 -5.91 14.76 7.33
N GLU A 598 -7.18 14.57 6.97
CA GLU A 598 -7.84 15.36 5.95
C GLU A 598 -8.98 16.22 6.50
N ASP A 599 -9.26 17.31 5.78
CA ASP A 599 -10.43 18.14 6.07
C ASP A 599 -11.73 17.39 5.79
N ARG A 600 -12.76 17.70 6.57
CA ARG A 600 -14.06 17.04 6.47
C ARG A 600 -14.73 17.29 5.12
N TYR A 601 -15.02 16.22 4.39
CA TYR A 601 -15.66 16.26 3.07
C TYR A 601 -16.99 17.02 3.08
N LEU A 602 -17.80 16.84 4.16
CA LEU A 602 -19.06 17.56 4.36
C LEU A 602 -18.86 19.08 4.41
N ALA A 603 -17.82 19.54 5.08
CA ALA A 603 -17.54 20.98 5.24
C ALA A 603 -17.13 21.62 3.91
N GLU A 604 -16.41 20.90 3.07
CA GLU A 604 -15.90 21.42 1.81
C GLU A 604 -16.92 21.32 0.66
N TYR A 605 -17.59 20.16 0.54
CA TYR A 605 -18.40 19.85 -0.66
C TYR A 605 -19.89 19.67 -0.38
N GLY A 606 -20.27 19.67 0.88
CA GLY A 606 -21.66 19.62 1.30
C GLY A 606 -22.26 18.21 1.33
N ARG A 607 -23.49 18.13 1.83
CA ARG A 607 -24.17 16.88 2.18
C ARG A 607 -24.46 15.96 0.98
N ALA A 608 -24.84 16.54 -0.15
CA ALA A 608 -25.21 15.73 -1.33
C ALA A 608 -23.98 15.01 -1.87
N ALA A 609 -22.87 15.73 -2.05
CA ALA A 609 -21.61 15.16 -2.49
C ALA A 609 -21.09 14.09 -1.52
N LEU A 610 -21.14 14.34 -0.19
CA LEU A 610 -20.74 13.33 0.80
C LEU A 610 -21.55 12.03 0.67
N ARG A 611 -22.88 12.13 0.51
CA ARG A 611 -23.72 10.93 0.37
C ARG A 611 -23.40 10.14 -0.91
N ALA A 612 -23.13 10.84 -2.00
CA ALA A 612 -22.75 10.22 -3.26
C ALA A 612 -21.36 9.57 -3.16
N ALA A 613 -20.36 10.28 -2.61
CA ALA A 613 -19.02 9.75 -2.41
C ALA A 613 -19.03 8.52 -1.48
N ALA A 614 -19.75 8.57 -0.35
CA ALA A 614 -19.93 7.42 0.52
C ALA A 614 -20.64 6.25 -0.18
N ALA A 615 -21.63 6.52 -1.05
CA ALA A 615 -22.26 5.46 -1.83
C ALA A 615 -21.28 4.80 -2.81
N VAL A 616 -20.37 5.56 -3.43
CA VAL A 616 -19.30 5.01 -4.27
C VAL A 616 -18.41 4.07 -3.45
N THR A 617 -17.91 4.51 -2.28
CA THR A 617 -17.02 3.67 -1.46
C THR A 617 -17.68 2.37 -1.01
N PHE A 618 -18.98 2.37 -0.71
CA PHE A 618 -19.72 1.19 -0.28
C PHE A 618 -20.19 0.27 -1.40
N THR A 619 -20.21 0.72 -2.63
CA THR A 619 -20.72 -0.06 -3.77
C THR A 619 -19.63 -0.49 -4.76
N LEU A 620 -18.41 0.02 -4.64
CA LEU A 620 -17.22 -0.53 -5.29
C LEU A 620 -16.65 -1.74 -4.51
N PRO A 621 -15.82 -2.59 -5.16
CA PRO A 621 -15.06 -3.62 -4.43
C PRO A 621 -14.04 -2.99 -3.48
N GLY A 622 -13.56 -3.75 -2.49
CA GLY A 622 -12.63 -3.29 -1.47
C GLY A 622 -13.30 -2.99 -0.12
N ALA A 623 -12.55 -2.48 0.83
CA ALA A 623 -12.97 -2.20 2.20
C ALA A 623 -13.45 -0.74 2.34
N PRO A 624 -14.76 -0.45 2.44
CA PRO A 624 -15.22 0.91 2.70
C PRO A 624 -14.86 1.36 4.10
N MET A 625 -14.33 2.57 4.25
CA MET A 625 -13.98 3.17 5.53
C MET A 625 -14.87 4.37 5.85
N ILE A 626 -15.37 4.44 7.07
CA ILE A 626 -16.07 5.58 7.66
C ILE A 626 -15.14 6.23 8.68
N TYR A 627 -14.77 7.48 8.49
CA TYR A 627 -14.10 8.24 9.53
C TYR A 627 -15.09 8.72 10.57
N ALA A 628 -14.84 8.43 11.84
CA ALA A 628 -15.74 8.74 12.96
C ALA A 628 -16.28 10.17 12.91
N GLY A 629 -17.61 10.29 12.91
CA GLY A 629 -18.33 11.56 12.77
C GLY A 629 -18.75 11.91 11.34
N GLN A 630 -18.25 11.24 10.31
CA GLN A 630 -18.74 11.37 8.94
C GLN A 630 -20.24 11.09 8.89
N GLU A 631 -20.66 9.99 9.48
CA GLU A 631 -22.05 9.55 9.59
C GLU A 631 -22.90 10.43 10.56
N ARG A 632 -22.23 11.24 11.37
CA ARG A 632 -22.87 12.18 12.31
C ARG A 632 -22.94 13.61 11.80
N GLY A 633 -22.32 13.88 10.63
CA GLY A 633 -22.25 15.20 10.04
C GLY A 633 -21.28 16.14 10.76
N ASN A 634 -20.12 15.63 11.14
CA ASN A 634 -19.01 16.45 11.64
C ASN A 634 -18.44 17.30 10.51
N GLU A 635 -18.12 18.57 10.81
CA GLU A 635 -17.55 19.54 9.88
C GLU A 635 -16.18 20.06 10.32
N THR A 636 -15.68 19.60 11.46
CA THR A 636 -14.44 20.11 12.07
C THR A 636 -13.34 19.06 11.98
N TYR A 637 -12.18 19.46 11.44
CA TYR A 637 -10.96 18.65 11.39
C TYR A 637 -10.64 18.10 12.79
N ARG A 638 -10.47 16.78 12.91
CA ARG A 638 -10.22 16.05 14.19
C ARG A 638 -11.14 16.45 15.34
N GLY A 639 -12.30 17.05 15.02
CA GLY A 639 -13.22 17.61 16.01
C GLY A 639 -13.99 16.53 16.79
N PRO A 640 -14.53 16.88 17.97
CA PRO A 640 -15.28 15.97 18.81
C PRO A 640 -16.55 15.48 18.12
N ILE A 641 -16.88 14.20 18.32
CA ILE A 641 -18.04 13.57 17.68
C ILE A 641 -19.35 14.15 18.22
N ARG A 642 -20.26 14.45 17.30
CA ARG A 642 -21.58 15.07 17.60
C ARG A 642 -22.59 14.02 18.07
N TRP A 643 -22.36 13.40 19.23
CA TRP A 643 -23.23 12.34 19.76
C TRP A 643 -24.65 12.80 20.05
N HIS A 644 -24.85 14.02 20.51
CA HIS A 644 -26.15 14.51 20.98
C HIS A 644 -26.95 15.26 19.91
N ASP A 645 -26.27 15.94 19.01
CA ASP A 645 -26.87 16.84 17.99
C ASP A 645 -26.46 16.49 16.54
N GLY A 646 -25.88 15.32 16.32
CA GLY A 646 -25.49 14.85 15.01
C GLY A 646 -26.67 14.54 14.09
N ASP A 647 -26.37 14.37 12.82
CA ASP A 647 -27.35 14.13 11.74
C ASP A 647 -27.81 12.67 11.70
N ASN A 648 -28.90 12.36 12.37
CA ASN A 648 -29.45 10.99 12.38
C ASN A 648 -29.87 10.47 11.00
N LYS A 649 -30.18 11.36 10.03
CA LYS A 649 -30.49 10.90 8.67
C LYS A 649 -29.25 10.47 7.90
N LEU A 650 -28.14 11.13 8.17
CA LEU A 650 -26.85 10.73 7.61
C LEU A 650 -26.36 9.42 8.23
N THR A 651 -26.54 9.26 9.56
CA THR A 651 -26.27 7.97 10.23
C THR A 651 -27.11 6.84 9.63
N ASP A 652 -28.43 7.04 9.43
CA ASP A 652 -29.30 6.02 8.82
C ASP A 652 -28.89 5.73 7.36
N PHE A 653 -28.40 6.72 6.64
CA PHE A 653 -27.89 6.54 5.28
C PHE A 653 -26.69 5.61 5.25
N HIS A 654 -25.65 5.83 6.09
CA HIS A 654 -24.48 4.96 6.17
C HIS A 654 -24.84 3.57 6.65
N ARG A 655 -25.67 3.46 7.69
CA ARG A 655 -26.16 2.16 8.17
C ARG A 655 -26.88 1.36 7.06
N ARG A 656 -27.64 2.02 6.20
CA ARG A 656 -28.33 1.36 5.07
C ARG A 656 -27.33 0.94 3.98
N LEU A 657 -26.28 1.71 3.74
CA LEU A 657 -25.21 1.31 2.81
C LEU A 657 -24.49 0.04 3.33
N ALA A 658 -24.10 0.02 4.63
CA ALA A 658 -23.49 -1.17 5.24
C ALA A 658 -24.41 -2.39 5.17
N ALA A 659 -25.68 -2.23 5.55
CA ALA A 659 -26.66 -3.34 5.50
C ALA A 659 -26.94 -3.82 4.06
N LEU A 660 -26.91 -2.94 3.06
CA LEU A 660 -27.03 -3.33 1.65
C LEU A 660 -25.81 -4.14 1.20
N ARG A 661 -24.62 -3.67 1.55
CA ARG A 661 -23.36 -4.35 1.21
C ARG A 661 -23.28 -5.75 1.85
N GLU A 662 -23.71 -5.91 3.10
CA GLU A 662 -23.83 -7.19 3.77
C GLU A 662 -24.81 -8.12 3.06
N ALA A 663 -25.98 -7.58 2.64
CA ALA A 663 -27.04 -8.37 2.00
C ALA A 663 -26.73 -8.75 0.54
N GLU A 664 -25.86 -8.01 -0.14
CA GLU A 664 -25.56 -8.14 -1.57
C GLU A 664 -24.07 -8.43 -1.79
N PRO A 665 -23.66 -9.71 -1.76
CA PRO A 665 -22.25 -10.09 -1.91
C PRO A 665 -21.57 -9.53 -3.15
N LEU A 666 -22.30 -9.34 -4.27
CA LEU A 666 -21.71 -8.70 -5.46
C LEU A 666 -21.16 -7.30 -5.22
N LEU A 667 -21.57 -6.61 -4.15
CA LEU A 667 -20.97 -5.34 -3.76
C LEU A 667 -19.61 -5.52 -3.06
N ARG A 668 -19.32 -6.71 -2.53
CA ARG A 668 -18.03 -7.07 -1.92
C ARG A 668 -17.12 -7.73 -2.95
N ASP A 669 -17.56 -8.83 -3.52
CA ASP A 669 -16.72 -9.81 -4.22
C ASP A 669 -16.88 -9.75 -5.76
N GLY A 670 -17.83 -8.95 -6.29
CA GLY A 670 -18.10 -8.89 -7.73
C GLY A 670 -17.14 -7.96 -8.48
N ASP A 671 -16.97 -8.22 -9.77
CA ASP A 671 -16.24 -7.32 -10.67
C ASP A 671 -17.00 -6.02 -10.88
N VAL A 672 -16.29 -4.93 -11.19
CA VAL A 672 -16.85 -3.64 -11.57
C VAL A 672 -16.71 -3.42 -13.07
N ARG A 673 -17.80 -2.92 -13.72
CA ARG A 673 -17.80 -2.65 -15.15
C ARG A 673 -18.55 -1.35 -15.46
N PHE A 674 -17.97 -0.52 -16.30
CA PHE A 674 -18.58 0.73 -16.78
C PHE A 674 -19.21 0.59 -18.16
N ASP A 675 -18.97 -0.51 -18.86
CA ASP A 675 -19.61 -0.90 -20.12
C ASP A 675 -20.96 -1.62 -19.89
N GLY A 676 -21.47 -2.33 -20.87
CA GLY A 676 -22.67 -3.15 -20.72
C GLY A 676 -23.93 -2.34 -20.43
N ARG A 677 -24.67 -2.68 -19.36
CA ARG A 677 -25.90 -1.95 -18.97
C ARG A 677 -25.59 -0.56 -18.43
N ALA A 678 -24.43 -0.35 -17.79
CA ALA A 678 -24.02 0.94 -17.27
C ALA A 678 -23.95 1.99 -18.39
N SER A 679 -23.38 1.67 -19.54
CA SER A 679 -23.33 2.54 -20.71
C SER A 679 -24.70 2.88 -21.32
N GLY A 680 -25.76 2.12 -20.96
CA GLY A 680 -27.13 2.35 -21.33
C GLY A 680 -27.87 3.33 -20.41
N VAL A 681 -27.30 3.74 -19.30
CA VAL A 681 -27.89 4.75 -18.39
C VAL A 681 -27.81 6.13 -19.04
N ARG A 682 -28.91 6.86 -18.98
CA ARG A 682 -28.95 8.19 -19.56
C ARG A 682 -29.74 9.15 -18.66
N VAL A 683 -29.15 10.26 -18.32
CA VAL A 683 -29.82 11.33 -17.57
C VAL A 683 -30.88 11.96 -18.44
N VAL A 684 -32.12 11.96 -17.93
CA VAL A 684 -33.31 12.56 -18.59
C VAL A 684 -33.59 13.93 -18.00
N GLU A 685 -33.49 14.06 -16.68
CA GLU A 685 -33.61 15.29 -15.92
C GLU A 685 -32.51 15.36 -14.87
N GLY A 686 -31.87 16.49 -14.72
CA GLY A 686 -30.74 16.72 -13.81
C GLY A 686 -29.47 17.08 -14.55
N ASP A 687 -28.36 17.11 -13.82
CA ASP A 687 -27.02 17.41 -14.32
C ASP A 687 -26.27 16.10 -14.67
N ALA A 688 -26.02 15.90 -15.96
CA ALA A 688 -25.41 14.67 -16.45
C ALA A 688 -23.95 14.52 -15.97
N ASP A 689 -23.21 15.62 -15.84
CA ASP A 689 -21.81 15.60 -15.39
C ASP A 689 -21.69 15.20 -13.90
N ARG A 690 -22.81 15.19 -13.17
CA ARG A 690 -22.87 14.80 -11.76
C ARG A 690 -23.39 13.37 -11.53
N VAL A 691 -23.62 12.59 -12.58
CA VAL A 691 -24.15 11.22 -12.48
C VAL A 691 -23.15 10.24 -13.09
N THR A 692 -22.84 9.20 -12.35
CA THR A 692 -22.08 8.04 -12.85
C THR A 692 -22.87 6.76 -12.68
N ALA A 693 -22.54 5.73 -13.47
CA ALA A 693 -23.15 4.41 -13.36
C ALA A 693 -22.13 3.32 -13.66
N TYR A 694 -22.24 2.20 -12.94
CA TYR A 694 -21.43 1.00 -13.16
C TYR A 694 -22.21 -0.25 -12.77
N GLU A 695 -21.78 -1.39 -13.32
CA GLU A 695 -22.32 -2.70 -12.94
C GLU A 695 -21.39 -3.39 -11.95
N ARG A 696 -22.00 -4.17 -11.04
CA ARG A 696 -21.34 -5.18 -10.26
C ARG A 696 -21.77 -6.55 -10.80
N THR A 697 -20.82 -7.30 -11.32
CA THR A 697 -21.05 -8.60 -11.98
C THR A 697 -20.40 -9.72 -11.19
N PRO A 698 -20.91 -10.97 -11.30
CA PRO A 698 -20.17 -12.10 -10.77
C PRO A 698 -18.71 -12.10 -11.27
N PRO A 699 -17.74 -12.48 -10.44
CA PRO A 699 -16.36 -12.58 -10.87
C PRO A 699 -16.21 -13.53 -12.06
N ALA A 700 -15.19 -13.29 -12.91
CA ALA A 700 -14.93 -14.14 -14.07
C ALA A 700 -14.69 -15.59 -13.63
N ALA A 701 -15.20 -16.56 -14.41
CA ALA A 701 -15.13 -17.98 -14.08
C ALA A 701 -13.65 -18.43 -13.92
N GLY A 702 -13.27 -18.78 -12.71
CA GLY A 702 -11.90 -19.18 -12.32
C GLY A 702 -11.47 -18.63 -10.96
N ALA A 703 -12.09 -17.56 -10.49
CA ALA A 703 -11.67 -16.85 -9.27
C ALA A 703 -12.30 -17.39 -7.96
N THR A 704 -13.36 -18.21 -8.01
CA THR A 704 -13.97 -18.79 -6.80
C THR A 704 -14.56 -20.19 -7.04
N ASP A 705 -14.48 -21.04 -6.05
CA ASP A 705 -15.11 -22.36 -6.02
C ASP A 705 -16.66 -22.24 -5.98
N GLY A 706 -17.29 -22.25 -7.15
CA GLY A 706 -18.56 -22.93 -7.40
C GLY A 706 -19.86 -22.37 -6.82
N GLY A 707 -20.02 -21.08 -6.49
CA GLY A 707 -21.27 -20.60 -5.87
C GLY A 707 -21.97 -19.41 -6.53
N ASP A 708 -21.29 -18.51 -7.20
CA ASP A 708 -21.77 -17.16 -7.53
C ASP A 708 -22.06 -16.87 -9.02
N ALA A 709 -21.72 -17.75 -9.93
CA ALA A 709 -21.87 -17.52 -11.38
C ALA A 709 -23.32 -17.30 -11.86
N ASP A 710 -24.34 -17.64 -11.05
CA ASP A 710 -25.77 -17.54 -11.38
C ASP A 710 -26.45 -16.28 -10.81
N ARG A 711 -25.71 -15.36 -10.17
CA ARG A 711 -26.30 -14.11 -9.62
C ARG A 711 -26.56 -13.10 -10.72
N ASP A 712 -27.73 -12.45 -10.62
CA ASP A 712 -28.06 -11.35 -11.54
C ASP A 712 -27.19 -10.12 -11.22
N PRO A 713 -26.52 -9.50 -12.22
CA PRO A 713 -25.73 -8.29 -12.03
C PRO A 713 -26.52 -7.14 -11.40
N LEU A 714 -25.85 -6.32 -10.60
CA LEU A 714 -26.39 -5.09 -10.03
C LEU A 714 -25.96 -3.90 -10.88
N LEU A 715 -26.88 -2.97 -11.15
CA LEU A 715 -26.60 -1.69 -11.76
C LEU A 715 -26.64 -0.61 -10.68
N VAL A 716 -25.50 0.02 -10.43
CA VAL A 716 -25.34 1.12 -9.47
C VAL A 716 -25.40 2.44 -10.25
N VAL A 717 -26.18 3.39 -9.77
CA VAL A 717 -26.26 4.76 -10.30
C VAL A 717 -26.08 5.73 -9.16
N VAL A 718 -25.09 6.63 -9.26
CA VAL A 718 -24.75 7.61 -8.22
C VAL A 718 -24.91 9.02 -8.74
N ASN A 719 -25.51 9.90 -7.92
CA ASN A 719 -25.76 11.30 -8.24
C ASN A 719 -25.09 12.23 -7.20
N PHE A 720 -24.11 12.98 -7.62
CA PHE A 720 -23.37 13.96 -6.80
C PHE A 720 -24.06 15.34 -6.74
N ALA A 721 -25.12 15.55 -7.50
CA ALA A 721 -25.87 16.81 -7.47
C ALA A 721 -26.71 16.94 -6.19
N ALA A 722 -26.99 18.20 -5.80
CA ALA A 722 -27.88 18.49 -4.67
C ALA A 722 -29.37 18.16 -4.96
N GLU A 723 -29.75 18.19 -6.22
CA GLU A 723 -31.10 17.87 -6.67
C GLU A 723 -31.16 16.46 -7.24
N PRO A 724 -32.25 15.70 -7.05
CA PRO A 724 -32.39 14.38 -7.61
C PRO A 724 -32.28 14.39 -9.14
N ALA A 725 -31.61 13.39 -9.71
CA ALA A 725 -31.57 13.15 -11.13
C ALA A 725 -32.61 12.10 -11.54
N THR A 726 -33.32 12.30 -12.68
CA THR A 726 -34.12 11.24 -13.29
C THR A 726 -33.28 10.58 -14.39
N VAL A 727 -33.05 9.30 -14.28
CA VAL A 727 -32.28 8.53 -15.26
C VAL A 727 -33.16 7.51 -15.97
N ALA A 728 -32.96 7.35 -17.27
CA ALA A 728 -33.46 6.21 -18.02
C ALA A 728 -32.48 5.06 -17.85
N VAL A 729 -33.00 3.88 -17.50
CA VAL A 729 -32.19 2.67 -17.23
C VAL A 729 -32.55 1.57 -18.22
N PRO A 730 -31.64 0.66 -18.56
CA PRO A 730 -31.87 -0.46 -19.45
C PRO A 730 -32.96 -1.41 -18.97
N ASP A 731 -33.50 -2.21 -19.90
CA ASP A 731 -34.39 -3.32 -19.54
C ASP A 731 -33.70 -4.32 -18.62
N GLY A 732 -34.44 -4.82 -17.64
CA GLY A 732 -33.92 -5.72 -16.62
C GLY A 732 -33.65 -5.09 -15.24
N ALA A 733 -33.56 -3.76 -15.16
CA ALA A 733 -33.52 -3.05 -13.88
C ALA A 733 -34.98 -2.89 -13.33
N GLU A 734 -35.39 -3.76 -12.40
CA GLU A 734 -36.79 -3.86 -11.95
C GLU A 734 -37.01 -3.32 -10.54
N ALA A 735 -36.02 -3.40 -9.65
CA ALA A 735 -36.14 -3.01 -8.25
C ALA A 735 -34.94 -2.20 -7.82
N ASP A 736 -35.15 -1.12 -7.09
CA ASP A 736 -34.12 -0.39 -6.37
C ASP A 736 -33.97 -1.01 -4.96
N LEU A 737 -32.82 -1.62 -4.71
CA LEU A 737 -32.52 -2.31 -3.45
C LEU A 737 -32.16 -1.33 -2.32
N PHE A 738 -31.69 -0.13 -2.66
CA PHE A 738 -31.34 0.90 -1.69
C PHE A 738 -32.51 1.86 -1.40
N GLY A 739 -33.34 2.14 -2.39
CA GLY A 739 -34.49 3.05 -2.27
C GLY A 739 -35.62 2.50 -1.39
N ASP A 740 -36.42 3.39 -0.78
CA ASP A 740 -37.62 3.03 -0.02
C ASP A 740 -38.77 2.57 -0.96
N GLY A 741 -38.46 1.73 -1.96
CA GLY A 741 -39.38 1.25 -2.93
C GLY A 741 -39.75 2.30 -4.03
N ASN A 742 -38.81 3.17 -4.35
CA ASN A 742 -38.87 3.97 -5.57
C ASN A 742 -39.05 3.02 -6.74
N ALA A 743 -40.33 2.85 -7.17
CA ALA A 743 -40.64 1.97 -8.26
C ALA A 743 -39.94 2.50 -9.50
N VAL A 744 -39.15 1.62 -10.13
CA VAL A 744 -38.68 1.87 -11.49
C VAL A 744 -39.94 2.07 -12.34
N GLU A 745 -40.31 3.32 -12.65
CA GLU A 745 -41.51 3.63 -13.38
C GLU A 745 -41.32 3.23 -14.85
N ARG A 746 -42.34 2.53 -15.41
CA ARG A 746 -42.41 2.29 -16.84
C ARG A 746 -43.03 3.51 -17.52
N ASP A 747 -42.27 4.20 -18.34
CA ASP A 747 -42.76 5.30 -19.15
C ASP A 747 -42.99 4.85 -20.60
N GLY A 748 -44.19 4.30 -20.86
CA GLY A 748 -44.72 3.94 -22.19
C GLY A 748 -43.75 3.07 -23.04
N GLU A 749 -43.47 3.54 -24.27
CA GLU A 749 -42.53 2.91 -25.21
C GLU A 749 -41.05 3.36 -25.01
N GLU A 750 -40.77 4.29 -24.11
CA GLU A 750 -39.44 4.92 -23.93
C GLU A 750 -38.55 4.26 -22.87
N GLY A 751 -38.99 3.17 -22.22
CA GLY A 751 -38.16 2.41 -21.28
C GLY A 751 -38.52 2.65 -19.81
N ARG A 752 -37.57 2.36 -18.91
CA ARG A 752 -37.71 2.48 -17.45
C ARG A 752 -36.98 3.72 -16.95
N ARG A 753 -37.55 4.38 -15.95
CA ARG A 753 -36.92 5.55 -15.29
C ARG A 753 -36.88 5.39 -13.80
N VAL A 754 -35.84 5.90 -13.19
CA VAL A 754 -35.63 5.95 -11.73
C VAL A 754 -35.21 7.37 -11.32
N ALA A 755 -35.72 7.84 -10.19
CA ALA A 755 -35.26 9.08 -9.58
C ALA A 755 -34.13 8.74 -8.58
N VAL A 756 -32.95 9.30 -8.79
CA VAL A 756 -31.75 9.07 -7.98
C VAL A 756 -31.45 10.30 -7.15
N ASP A 757 -31.63 10.20 -5.82
CA ASP A 757 -31.33 11.28 -4.89
C ASP A 757 -29.78 11.32 -4.62
N ALA A 758 -29.19 10.23 -4.15
CA ALA A 758 -27.73 10.05 -4.03
C ALA A 758 -27.28 8.76 -4.72
N VAL A 759 -27.99 7.66 -4.51
CA VAL A 759 -27.68 6.36 -5.10
C VAL A 759 -28.94 5.56 -5.35
N ALA A 760 -28.91 4.77 -6.43
CA ALA A 760 -29.85 3.67 -6.69
C ALA A 760 -29.05 2.42 -7.03
N VAL A 761 -29.42 1.27 -6.43
CA VAL A 761 -28.84 -0.05 -6.72
C VAL A 761 -29.92 -0.93 -7.28
N LEU A 762 -29.83 -1.24 -8.56
CA LEU A 762 -30.90 -1.83 -9.35
C LEU A 762 -30.60 -3.28 -9.73
N ARG A 763 -31.59 -4.14 -9.51
CA ARG A 763 -31.58 -5.54 -9.96
C ARG A 763 -32.65 -5.79 -10.98
#